data_bc79412acd7ebb2d1ef09d270f6a8f5f
#
_entry.id   bc79412acd7ebb2d1ef09d270f6a8f5f
#
_cell.length_a   1.000
_cell.length_b   1.000
_cell.length_c   1.000
_cell.angle_alpha   90.00
_cell.angle_beta   90.00
_cell.angle_gamma   90.00
#
_symmetry.space_group_name_H-M   'P 1'
#
loop_
_entity.id
_entity.type
_entity.pdbx_description
1 polymer ?
#
loop_
_entity_poly.entity_id
_entity_poly.type
_entity_poly.pdbx_seq_one_letter_code
_entity_poly.pdbx_strand_id
1 'polypeptide(L)'
;MKSLTYFVVILLIFSSITAIGIDKNAGTTEQSPKKEITVFRTFLQPKIYEKDSFFELHVEGMNNNIFIPGQPMLPVHTETIVLPFGVKIIDIECEVQNIESIILSQKIYPAPQRIIIGKSISSDIPLMDETVYNSNKFFPDNWFDFYVGVGLDDNNKHASLLTINTYPFRYNPMSNTVKYVKNINLKIDYYDPSINIFPETSTYDLVIIAPPEFTGDLQRLVDHKNNIGIKTVMQTTDEIYSQYSGVDKPEMIKYFIKDSLENWGVKYVLLVGGLNNLIWANPREDRNYGARDWRIPVRYSNLLDSEPGYVSDLYYADIYKESGEFDNWDSNDDGIFAYHKGFSLKNDELDLYPDVSLGRLPCRNNNEVKSVVDKIIHYENNADPSWFNKMIVVSGDGFLDQENLDFEWDTNGLPTGQYTIFAQSINPEGISGPIDETIVTLDKTQDTKLTFNHDDYLIVPNFPQYPASPVAKIMSVSNGDILGKDDYLYKPGEGEAYCNSYYGYANVEYRDEILHIRGKTYDPKPYGYTTNISVWIKNSEGVIVFEDQRNHSLMYYEGEWATGEQMLHERAGALYYMPEDFTSEILWTSNGKWTGQSDVINSMNEGSGFVFFSGHGSPRTWGDQYPGIPGNRRIGSVTGLANVALSSPFFPMNKLTNDYKNPIVIVGGCHNSMFNITLLTTLLDQRGTKSTWCYGIPTPEGWSEWLTRLPKIGAIATIGNTGLGFGVLGEWCTVGGVDGWITTEFFNQYGTEGYEILGEVHKQCITNYIDTFGKRDSSDIQTVQGWILFGDPSLMIGGYDTN
;
A
#
# COMPACT_ATOMS: atom_id res chain seq x y z
N MET A 1 -63.16 0.15 27.66
CA MET A 1 -64.32 -0.63 27.24
C MET A 1 -64.08 -1.21 25.88
N LYS A 2 -64.16 -2.52 25.81
CA LYS A 2 -64.34 -3.39 24.62
C LYS A 2 -63.22 -3.43 23.58
N SER A 3 -62.39 -4.40 23.68
CA SER A 3 -61.96 -5.53 22.86
C SER A 3 -62.76 -5.73 21.56
N LEU A 4 -62.10 -5.85 20.44
CA LEU A 4 -62.55 -6.73 19.35
C LEU A 4 -61.38 -7.37 18.64
N THR A 5 -61.23 -8.65 18.86
CA THR A 5 -60.33 -9.58 18.22
C THR A 5 -60.93 -9.94 16.84
N TYR A 6 -60.14 -9.84 15.76
CA TYR A 6 -60.49 -10.48 14.48
C TYR A 6 -59.48 -11.59 14.15
N PHE A 7 -60.04 -12.83 14.17
CA PHE A 7 -59.42 -13.98 13.54
C PHE A 7 -59.60 -13.92 12.02
N VAL A 8 -58.51 -14.06 11.28
CA VAL A 8 -58.53 -14.34 9.83
C VAL A 8 -58.09 -15.76 9.60
N VAL A 9 -59.02 -16.59 9.15
CA VAL A 9 -58.77 -17.95 8.65
C VAL A 9 -58.26 -17.88 7.23
N ILE A 10 -57.03 -18.33 6.98
CA ILE A 10 -56.52 -18.49 5.63
C ILE A 10 -56.78 -19.89 5.17
N LEU A 11 -57.59 -20.01 4.12
CA LEU A 11 -57.88 -21.23 3.40
C LEU A 11 -56.68 -21.62 2.53
N LEU A 12 -56.05 -22.76 2.81
CA LEU A 12 -55.06 -23.39 1.92
C LEU A 12 -55.76 -24.06 0.76
N ILE A 13 -55.57 -23.59 -0.46
CA ILE A 13 -55.92 -24.27 -1.69
C ILE A 13 -54.70 -25.09 -2.14
N PHE A 14 -54.81 -26.40 -1.98
CA PHE A 14 -53.87 -27.35 -2.58
C PHE A 14 -54.17 -27.47 -4.09
N SER A 15 -53.27 -27.03 -4.95
CA SER A 15 -53.19 -27.49 -6.33
C SER A 15 -52.17 -28.63 -6.41
N SER A 16 -52.67 -29.80 -6.74
CA SER A 16 -51.90 -30.98 -6.96
C SER A 16 -51.11 -30.89 -8.25
N ILE A 17 -49.77 -30.80 -8.10
CA ILE A 17 -48.84 -31.13 -9.18
C ILE A 17 -48.36 -32.53 -8.92
N THR A 18 -48.58 -33.42 -9.86
CA THR A 18 -48.13 -34.80 -9.91
C THR A 18 -46.61 -34.85 -9.90
N ALA A 19 -46.02 -35.21 -8.75
CA ALA A 19 -44.63 -35.58 -8.66
C ALA A 19 -44.40 -36.92 -9.33
N ILE A 20 -43.58 -36.94 -10.37
CA ILE A 20 -42.92 -38.13 -10.85
C ILE A 20 -42.00 -38.63 -9.74
N GLY A 21 -42.28 -39.79 -9.21
CA GLY A 21 -41.48 -40.41 -8.15
C GLY A 21 -40.06 -40.72 -8.68
N ILE A 22 -39.08 -40.00 -8.17
CA ILE A 22 -37.72 -40.50 -8.15
C ILE A 22 -37.55 -41.28 -6.87
N ASP A 23 -37.25 -42.56 -7.03
CA ASP A 23 -36.99 -43.54 -6.01
C ASP A 23 -35.88 -43.03 -5.09
N LYS A 24 -36.24 -42.68 -3.86
CA LYS A 24 -35.24 -42.40 -2.81
C LYS A 24 -34.69 -43.75 -2.36
N ASN A 25 -33.74 -44.28 -3.07
CA ASN A 25 -32.73 -45.11 -2.46
C ASN A 25 -31.99 -44.24 -1.48
N ALA A 26 -32.18 -44.48 -0.21
CA ALA A 26 -31.34 -43.95 0.87
C ALA A 26 -29.92 -44.49 0.63
N GLY A 27 -29.17 -43.84 -0.22
CA GLY A 27 -27.73 -43.97 -0.28
C GLY A 27 -27.22 -43.44 1.08
N THR A 28 -26.56 -44.26 1.82
CA THR A 28 -25.60 -43.85 2.84
C THR A 28 -24.71 -42.78 2.20
N THR A 29 -24.80 -41.56 2.65
CA THR A 29 -23.78 -40.55 2.39
C THR A 29 -22.48 -41.15 2.90
N GLU A 30 -21.65 -41.66 1.98
CA GLU A 30 -20.26 -41.96 2.31
C GLU A 30 -19.66 -40.64 2.78
N GLN A 31 -19.39 -40.54 4.04
CA GLN A 31 -18.60 -39.41 4.55
C GLN A 31 -17.27 -39.45 3.83
N SER A 32 -16.89 -38.33 3.21
CA SER A 32 -15.60 -38.17 2.57
C SER A 32 -14.49 -38.67 3.51
N PRO A 33 -13.48 -39.38 3.01
CA PRO A 33 -12.46 -39.94 3.88
C PRO A 33 -11.76 -38.82 4.65
N LYS A 34 -11.63 -39.01 5.95
CA LYS A 34 -10.81 -38.12 6.80
C LYS A 34 -9.35 -38.27 6.38
N LYS A 35 -8.69 -37.14 6.11
CA LYS A 35 -7.27 -37.04 5.81
C LYS A 35 -6.55 -36.29 6.91
N GLU A 36 -5.23 -36.48 6.96
CA GLU A 36 -4.34 -35.92 7.94
C GLU A 36 -3.08 -35.39 7.27
N ILE A 37 -2.64 -34.19 7.65
CA ILE A 37 -1.35 -33.60 7.32
C ILE A 37 -0.62 -33.30 8.62
N THR A 38 0.67 -33.60 8.65
CA THR A 38 1.54 -33.23 9.77
C THR A 38 2.57 -32.22 9.31
N VAL A 39 2.66 -31.10 10.00
CA VAL A 39 3.63 -30.02 9.74
C VAL A 39 4.55 -29.92 10.94
N PHE A 40 5.85 -30.12 10.70
CA PHE A 40 6.87 -30.01 11.73
C PHE A 40 7.80 -28.84 11.39
N ARG A 41 8.01 -27.92 12.37
CA ARG A 41 8.86 -26.75 12.23
C ARG A 41 9.86 -26.66 13.37
N THR A 42 11.09 -26.30 13.02
CA THR A 42 12.19 -26.06 13.97
C THR A 42 12.62 -24.60 13.89
N PHE A 43 12.76 -23.97 15.04
CA PHE A 43 13.09 -22.56 15.17
C PHE A 43 14.41 -22.36 15.91
N LEU A 44 15.21 -21.39 15.46
CA LEU A 44 16.45 -21.03 16.11
C LEU A 44 16.21 -20.12 17.33
N GLN A 45 17.24 -19.96 18.15
CA GLN A 45 17.20 -19.01 19.26
C GLN A 45 17.16 -17.58 18.73
N PRO A 46 16.38 -16.69 19.38
CA PRO A 46 16.31 -15.30 18.96
C PRO A 46 17.63 -14.57 19.26
N LYS A 47 18.03 -13.71 18.32
CA LYS A 47 18.97 -12.61 18.59
C LYS A 47 18.17 -11.43 19.05
N ILE A 48 18.63 -10.76 20.09
CA ILE A 48 17.95 -9.62 20.71
C ILE A 48 18.75 -8.38 20.40
N TYR A 49 18.10 -7.38 19.80
CA TYR A 49 18.69 -6.09 19.46
C TYR A 49 17.98 -4.99 20.24
N GLU A 50 18.74 -4.00 20.67
CA GLU A 50 18.21 -2.80 21.32
C GLU A 50 17.84 -1.77 20.25
N LYS A 51 16.65 -1.18 20.39
CA LYS A 51 16.14 -0.13 19.52
C LYS A 51 15.23 0.81 20.32
N ASP A 52 15.56 2.09 20.35
CA ASP A 52 14.72 3.15 20.94
C ASP A 52 14.16 2.82 22.34
N SER A 53 14.98 2.32 23.24
CA SER A 53 14.58 1.86 24.58
C SER A 53 13.66 0.60 24.62
N PHE A 54 13.55 -0.12 23.52
CA PHE A 54 12.86 -1.40 23.39
C PHE A 54 13.82 -2.49 22.92
N PHE A 55 13.33 -3.72 22.90
CA PHE A 55 14.01 -4.83 22.26
C PHE A 55 13.27 -5.35 21.04
N GLU A 56 14.01 -5.68 20.00
CA GLU A 56 13.54 -6.44 18.85
C GLU A 56 14.09 -7.87 18.89
N LEU A 57 13.27 -8.84 18.49
CA LEU A 57 13.66 -10.22 18.34
C LEU A 57 13.87 -10.54 16.85
N HIS A 58 15.07 -10.96 16.49
CA HIS A 58 15.37 -11.43 15.15
C HIS A 58 15.69 -12.93 15.18
N VAL A 59 15.07 -13.67 14.29
CA VAL A 59 15.24 -15.12 14.22
C VAL A 59 15.44 -15.53 12.77
N GLU A 60 16.52 -16.23 12.50
CA GLU A 60 16.80 -16.76 11.16
C GLU A 60 15.73 -17.79 10.76
N GLY A 61 15.21 -17.70 9.57
CA GLY A 61 14.15 -18.57 9.06
C GLY A 61 12.73 -18.11 9.37
N MET A 62 12.53 -16.95 10.03
CA MET A 62 11.23 -16.29 10.11
C MET A 62 10.99 -15.49 8.83
N ASN A 63 9.79 -15.55 8.33
CA ASN A 63 9.40 -14.86 7.10
C ASN A 63 8.44 -13.69 7.34
N ASN A 64 8.00 -13.48 8.59
CA ASN A 64 7.08 -12.40 8.91
C ASN A 64 7.23 -11.96 10.38
N ASN A 65 6.53 -10.86 10.74
CA ASN A 65 6.34 -10.38 12.10
C ASN A 65 4.86 -10.11 12.38
N ILE A 66 4.50 -10.01 13.65
CA ILE A 66 3.16 -9.58 14.04
C ILE A 66 3.07 -8.06 13.87
N PHE A 67 2.48 -7.59 12.77
CA PHE A 67 2.28 -6.17 12.45
C PHE A 67 0.89 -5.65 12.88
N ILE A 68 0.42 -6.02 14.07
CA ILE A 68 -0.81 -5.44 14.62
C ILE A 68 -0.44 -4.13 15.32
N PRO A 69 -0.95 -2.98 14.87
CA PRO A 69 -0.53 -1.67 15.39
C PRO A 69 -0.51 -1.56 16.90
N GLY A 70 0.64 -1.16 17.46
CA GLY A 70 0.83 -0.96 18.89
C GLY A 70 1.01 -2.22 19.72
N GLN A 71 0.85 -3.42 19.18
CA GLN A 71 1.09 -4.67 19.89
C GLN A 71 2.56 -5.12 19.79
N PRO A 72 3.05 -5.99 20.68
CA PRO A 72 4.43 -6.44 20.63
C PRO A 72 4.78 -7.08 19.28
N MET A 73 5.78 -6.55 18.59
CA MET A 73 6.22 -7.06 17.31
C MET A 73 7.10 -8.30 17.51
N LEU A 74 6.52 -9.46 17.32
CA LEU A 74 7.18 -10.75 17.49
C LEU A 74 7.34 -11.45 16.14
N PRO A 75 8.45 -12.18 15.94
CA PRO A 75 8.63 -13.02 14.76
C PRO A 75 7.54 -14.09 14.67
N VAL A 76 7.01 -14.27 13.47
CA VAL A 76 6.03 -15.30 13.12
C VAL A 76 6.48 -16.04 11.86
N HIS A 77 6.20 -17.33 11.82
CA HIS A 77 6.36 -18.11 10.60
C HIS A 77 4.97 -18.36 10.01
N THR A 78 4.74 -17.76 8.86
CA THR A 78 3.49 -17.89 8.09
C THR A 78 3.71 -18.84 6.92
N GLU A 79 2.83 -19.81 6.74
CA GLU A 79 2.85 -20.73 5.60
C GLU A 79 1.44 -21.05 5.14
N THR A 80 1.24 -21.15 3.82
CA THR A 80 -0.03 -21.52 3.22
C THR A 80 0.05 -22.93 2.65
N ILE A 81 -0.86 -23.79 3.05
CA ILE A 81 -1.00 -25.15 2.55
C ILE A 81 -2.14 -25.18 1.54
N VAL A 82 -1.81 -25.54 0.31
CA VAL A 82 -2.78 -25.67 -0.77
C VAL A 82 -3.50 -27.01 -0.64
N LEU A 83 -4.81 -26.96 -0.48
CA LEU A 83 -5.69 -28.11 -0.31
C LEU A 83 -6.71 -28.15 -1.46
N PRO A 84 -7.35 -29.32 -1.74
CA PRO A 84 -8.44 -29.38 -2.72
C PRO A 84 -9.55 -28.37 -2.40
N PHE A 85 -10.10 -27.72 -3.42
CA PHE A 85 -11.18 -26.75 -3.28
C PHE A 85 -12.38 -27.27 -2.49
N GLY A 86 -12.81 -26.51 -1.48
CA GLY A 86 -13.97 -26.85 -0.64
C GLY A 86 -13.69 -27.92 0.43
N VAL A 87 -12.43 -28.08 0.85
CA VAL A 87 -12.12 -28.94 2.02
C VAL A 87 -12.76 -28.37 3.28
N LYS A 88 -13.04 -29.24 4.22
CA LYS A 88 -13.50 -28.86 5.54
C LYS A 88 -12.45 -29.24 6.57
N ILE A 89 -11.82 -28.23 7.19
CA ILE A 89 -10.93 -28.44 8.35
C ILE A 89 -11.76 -28.93 9.53
N ILE A 90 -11.32 -30.02 10.16
CA ILE A 90 -11.97 -30.62 11.32
C ILE A 90 -11.35 -30.10 12.59
N ASP A 91 -10.02 -30.18 12.66
CA ASP A 91 -9.26 -29.82 13.85
C ASP A 91 -7.79 -29.58 13.47
N ILE A 92 -7.12 -28.70 14.22
CA ILE A 92 -5.66 -28.54 14.15
C ILE A 92 -5.10 -28.66 15.57
N GLU A 93 -4.43 -29.77 15.84
CA GLU A 93 -3.74 -30.00 17.09
C GLU A 93 -2.33 -29.45 17.05
N CYS A 94 -1.91 -28.72 18.09
CA CYS A 94 -0.57 -28.16 18.19
C CYS A 94 0.17 -28.75 19.39
N GLU A 95 1.29 -29.38 19.11
CA GLU A 95 2.21 -29.87 20.14
C GLU A 95 3.48 -29.05 20.15
N VAL A 96 3.83 -28.50 21.31
CA VAL A 96 5.08 -27.79 21.55
C VAL A 96 5.95 -28.51 22.55
N GLN A 97 7.25 -28.52 22.32
CA GLN A 97 8.20 -29.20 23.23
C GLN A 97 9.34 -28.22 23.60
N ASN A 98 9.89 -28.45 24.78
CA ASN A 98 11.05 -27.73 25.30
C ASN A 98 10.84 -26.21 25.33
N ILE A 99 9.83 -25.78 26.11
CA ILE A 99 9.58 -24.34 26.34
C ILE A 99 10.70 -23.77 27.19
N GLU A 100 11.41 -22.82 26.65
CA GLU A 100 12.45 -22.04 27.33
C GLU A 100 11.92 -20.63 27.64
N SER A 101 12.62 -19.89 28.49
CA SER A 101 12.21 -18.52 28.87
C SER A 101 13.43 -17.60 28.96
N ILE A 102 13.23 -16.37 28.49
CA ILE A 102 14.21 -15.27 28.58
C ILE A 102 13.52 -14.11 29.30
N ILE A 103 14.20 -13.50 30.27
CA ILE A 103 13.72 -12.28 30.91
C ILE A 103 14.46 -11.11 30.26
N LEU A 104 13.71 -10.14 29.75
CA LEU A 104 14.24 -8.95 29.11
C LEU A 104 14.32 -7.80 30.11
N SER A 105 15.31 -6.92 29.93
CA SER A 105 15.45 -5.68 30.73
C SER A 105 14.55 -4.56 30.22
N GLN A 106 14.14 -4.63 28.96
CA GLN A 106 13.26 -3.65 28.30
C GLN A 106 12.06 -4.36 27.65
N LYS A 107 11.03 -3.60 27.28
CA LYS A 107 9.87 -4.11 26.58
C LYS A 107 10.20 -4.48 25.12
N ILE A 108 9.41 -5.35 24.53
CA ILE A 108 9.48 -5.61 23.09
C ILE A 108 8.93 -4.40 22.32
N TYR A 109 9.56 -4.07 21.20
CA TYR A 109 9.17 -2.99 20.31
C TYR A 109 7.72 -3.18 19.83
N PRO A 110 6.87 -2.14 19.91
CA PRO A 110 5.50 -2.24 19.42
C PRO A 110 5.48 -2.13 17.89
N ALA A 111 4.60 -2.90 17.26
CA ALA A 111 4.37 -2.79 15.83
C ALA A 111 3.95 -1.35 15.44
N PRO A 112 4.46 -0.84 14.32
CA PRO A 112 4.21 0.54 13.90
C PRO A 112 2.74 0.78 13.59
N GLN A 113 2.32 2.05 13.74
CA GLN A 113 0.97 2.46 13.40
C GLN A 113 0.78 2.50 11.88
N ARG A 114 -0.42 2.13 11.44
CA ARG A 114 -0.85 2.36 10.08
C ARG A 114 -1.46 3.73 9.96
N ILE A 115 -1.04 4.49 9.00
CA ILE A 115 -1.51 5.85 8.79
C ILE A 115 -2.15 5.99 7.41
N ILE A 116 -3.12 6.89 7.32
CA ILE A 116 -3.59 7.35 6.02
C ILE A 116 -2.46 8.17 5.42
N ILE A 117 -2.02 7.80 4.22
CA ILE A 117 -0.98 8.53 3.51
C ILE A 117 -1.38 10.01 3.40
N GLY A 118 -0.59 10.92 4.00
CA GLY A 118 -0.85 12.36 4.03
C GLY A 118 -1.39 12.91 5.35
N LYS A 119 -1.48 12.12 6.40
CA LYS A 119 -1.76 12.63 7.74
C LYS A 119 -0.49 12.69 8.58
N SER A 120 -0.28 13.83 9.23
CA SER A 120 0.80 14.00 10.21
C SER A 120 0.62 13.07 11.41
N ILE A 121 1.72 12.54 11.90
CA ILE A 121 1.76 11.86 13.20
C ILE A 121 2.35 12.82 14.22
N SER A 122 1.72 12.89 15.36
CA SER A 122 2.09 13.85 16.41
C SER A 122 3.09 13.33 17.45
N SER A 123 3.68 12.13 17.28
CA SER A 123 4.62 11.59 18.27
C SER A 123 5.66 10.66 17.66
N ASP A 124 6.92 10.89 18.02
CA ASP A 124 8.11 10.11 17.65
C ASP A 124 8.26 8.83 18.49
N ILE A 125 7.35 8.58 19.43
CA ILE A 125 7.40 7.42 20.30
C ILE A 125 6.45 6.37 19.75
N PRO A 126 6.92 5.13 19.55
CA PRO A 126 6.06 4.03 19.16
C PRO A 126 4.86 3.90 20.11
N LEU A 127 3.65 4.02 19.57
CA LEU A 127 2.44 3.93 20.38
C LEU A 127 2.21 2.48 20.79
N MET A 128 2.21 2.25 22.09
CA MET A 128 1.89 0.93 22.65
C MET A 128 0.38 0.78 22.85
N ASP A 129 -0.15 -0.39 22.55
CA ASP A 129 -1.48 -0.79 23.00
C ASP A 129 -1.41 -1.09 24.50
N GLU A 130 -1.88 -0.15 25.31
CA GLU A 130 -1.84 -0.27 26.77
C GLU A 130 -2.62 -1.49 27.27
N THR A 131 -3.62 -1.97 26.57
CA THR A 131 -4.39 -3.15 26.97
C THR A 131 -3.55 -4.42 26.91
N VAL A 132 -2.67 -4.51 25.92
CA VAL A 132 -1.70 -5.60 25.78
C VAL A 132 -0.50 -5.41 26.68
N TYR A 133 0.13 -4.22 26.65
CA TYR A 133 1.38 -3.97 27.41
C TYR A 133 1.22 -3.90 28.93
N ASN A 134 0.01 -3.68 29.41
CA ASN A 134 -0.32 -3.75 30.84
C ASN A 134 -0.95 -5.10 31.24
N SER A 135 -0.98 -6.07 30.31
CA SER A 135 -1.52 -7.39 30.58
C SER A 135 -0.47 -8.33 31.20
N ASN A 136 -0.91 -9.15 32.18
CA ASN A 136 -0.12 -10.26 32.71
C ASN A 136 -0.34 -11.57 31.94
N LYS A 137 -0.82 -11.50 30.69
CA LYS A 137 -0.98 -12.66 29.81
C LYS A 137 0.17 -12.73 28.83
N PHE A 138 0.42 -13.90 28.29
CA PHE A 138 1.34 -14.06 27.18
C PHE A 138 0.65 -13.68 25.87
N PHE A 139 1.31 -12.87 25.07
CA PHE A 139 0.91 -12.48 23.72
C PHE A 139 1.88 -13.11 22.71
N PRO A 140 1.39 -13.70 21.59
CA PRO A 140 -0.01 -14.09 21.33
C PRO A 140 -0.54 -15.10 22.35
N ASP A 141 -1.87 -15.29 22.43
CA ASP A 141 -2.49 -16.20 23.38
C ASP A 141 -2.15 -17.68 23.09
N ASN A 142 -1.95 -18.03 21.83
CA ASN A 142 -1.66 -19.38 21.36
C ASN A 142 -0.28 -19.48 20.69
N TRP A 143 0.18 -20.71 20.43
CA TRP A 143 1.40 -20.99 19.67
C TRP A 143 1.17 -20.99 18.15
N PHE A 144 -0.08 -20.96 17.72
CA PHE A 144 -0.49 -20.83 16.32
C PHE A 144 -1.89 -20.23 16.24
N ASP A 145 -2.20 -19.70 15.09
CA ASP A 145 -3.55 -19.49 14.58
C ASP A 145 -3.61 -19.90 13.10
N PHE A 146 -4.81 -19.96 12.56
CA PHE A 146 -5.00 -20.27 11.14
C PHE A 146 -6.28 -19.63 10.61
N TYR A 147 -6.33 -19.49 9.31
CA TYR A 147 -7.55 -19.17 8.56
C TYR A 147 -7.55 -19.94 7.24
N VAL A 148 -8.73 -20.13 6.69
CA VAL A 148 -8.93 -20.78 5.40
C VAL A 148 -9.52 -19.75 4.44
N GLY A 149 -9.06 -19.76 3.22
CA GLY A 149 -9.64 -19.03 2.12
C GLY A 149 -9.79 -19.93 0.91
N VAL A 150 -10.49 -19.45 -0.09
CA VAL A 150 -10.71 -20.16 -1.34
C VAL A 150 -10.37 -19.24 -2.50
N GLY A 151 -9.51 -19.69 -3.39
CA GLY A 151 -9.07 -18.90 -4.53
C GLY A 151 -8.22 -19.73 -5.49
N LEU A 152 -7.42 -19.04 -6.30
CA LEU A 152 -6.50 -19.68 -7.23
C LEU A 152 -5.13 -19.91 -6.59
N ASP A 153 -4.61 -21.12 -6.76
CA ASP A 153 -3.22 -21.46 -6.43
C ASP A 153 -2.23 -20.86 -7.44
N ASP A 154 -0.93 -21.11 -7.24
CA ASP A 154 0.15 -20.67 -8.14
C ASP A 154 0.03 -21.22 -9.57
N ASN A 155 -0.77 -22.26 -9.79
CA ASN A 155 -1.02 -22.86 -11.10
C ASN A 155 -2.37 -22.42 -11.70
N ASN A 156 -2.98 -21.36 -11.15
CA ASN A 156 -4.31 -20.87 -11.53
C ASN A 156 -5.41 -21.96 -11.43
N LYS A 157 -5.34 -22.83 -10.42
CA LYS A 157 -6.36 -23.81 -10.09
C LYS A 157 -7.06 -23.43 -8.81
N HIS A 158 -8.38 -23.57 -8.80
CA HIS A 158 -9.16 -23.33 -7.59
C HIS A 158 -8.76 -24.31 -6.48
N ALA A 159 -8.46 -23.75 -5.32
CA ALA A 159 -7.98 -24.47 -4.15
C ALA A 159 -8.53 -23.85 -2.87
N SER A 160 -8.53 -24.61 -1.79
CA SER A 160 -8.60 -24.06 -0.45
C SER A 160 -7.19 -23.75 0.05
N LEU A 161 -6.98 -22.54 0.54
CA LEU A 161 -5.72 -22.02 1.03
C LEU A 161 -5.77 -21.99 2.55
N LEU A 162 -5.09 -22.94 3.19
CA LEU A 162 -4.98 -22.99 4.64
C LEU A 162 -3.72 -22.26 5.07
N THR A 163 -3.87 -21.04 5.52
CA THR A 163 -2.75 -20.23 6.03
C THR A 163 -2.61 -20.45 7.54
N ILE A 164 -1.42 -20.80 7.96
CA ILE A 164 -1.05 -21.10 9.35
C ILE A 164 0.04 -20.14 9.80
N ASN A 165 -0.25 -19.39 10.86
CA ASN A 165 0.72 -18.58 11.57
C ASN A 165 1.23 -19.36 12.77
N THR A 166 2.51 -19.66 12.81
CA THR A 166 3.15 -20.27 13.98
C THR A 166 3.92 -19.23 14.77
N TYR A 167 3.67 -19.17 16.07
CA TYR A 167 4.24 -18.21 17.01
C TYR A 167 5.25 -18.89 17.92
N PRO A 168 6.50 -19.09 17.49
CA PRO A 168 7.48 -19.75 18.36
C PRO A 168 7.90 -18.89 19.56
N PHE A 169 7.46 -17.64 19.62
CA PHE A 169 7.73 -16.68 20.69
C PHE A 169 6.45 -16.10 21.24
N ARG A 170 6.32 -16.08 22.57
CA ARG A 170 5.19 -15.50 23.28
C ARG A 170 5.72 -14.62 24.40
N TYR A 171 5.26 -13.39 24.48
CA TYR A 171 5.76 -12.35 25.37
C TYR A 171 4.76 -11.97 26.46
N ASN A 172 5.20 -11.91 27.71
CA ASN A 172 4.42 -11.34 28.80
C ASN A 172 4.97 -9.94 29.16
N PRO A 173 4.23 -8.85 28.83
CA PRO A 173 4.73 -7.49 29.00
C PRO A 173 4.91 -7.03 30.45
N MET A 174 4.12 -7.55 31.40
CA MET A 174 4.28 -7.17 32.81
C MET A 174 5.52 -7.76 33.47
N SER A 175 5.91 -8.97 33.07
CA SER A 175 7.11 -9.63 33.60
C SER A 175 8.32 -9.52 32.68
N ASN A 176 8.17 -8.85 31.52
CA ASN A 176 9.18 -8.80 30.45
C ASN A 176 9.75 -10.19 30.11
N THR A 177 8.91 -11.20 30.11
CA THR A 177 9.33 -12.59 29.90
C THR A 177 8.90 -13.05 28.50
N VAL A 178 9.85 -13.49 27.69
CA VAL A 178 9.62 -14.18 26.44
C VAL A 178 9.70 -15.68 26.69
N LYS A 179 8.65 -16.42 26.38
CA LYS A 179 8.69 -17.87 26.23
C LYS A 179 8.95 -18.21 24.79
N TYR A 180 9.83 -19.17 24.55
CA TYR A 180 10.06 -19.65 23.19
C TYR A 180 10.17 -21.16 23.13
N VAL A 181 9.87 -21.72 21.97
CA VAL A 181 9.95 -23.14 21.66
C VAL A 181 10.82 -23.37 20.43
N LYS A 182 11.56 -24.50 20.46
CA LYS A 182 12.41 -24.87 19.33
C LYS A 182 11.66 -25.67 18.28
N ASN A 183 10.61 -26.38 18.69
CA ASN A 183 9.87 -27.25 17.79
C ASN A 183 8.36 -27.04 18.01
N ILE A 184 7.65 -26.95 16.89
CA ILE A 184 6.19 -26.97 16.83
C ILE A 184 5.81 -28.09 15.86
N ASN A 185 4.89 -28.93 16.30
CA ASN A 185 4.27 -29.98 15.49
C ASN A 185 2.78 -29.72 15.38
N LEU A 186 2.29 -29.54 14.16
CA LEU A 186 0.87 -29.33 13.86
C LEU A 186 0.32 -30.55 13.16
N LYS A 187 -0.80 -31.03 13.64
CA LYS A 187 -1.54 -32.12 13.04
C LYS A 187 -2.88 -31.58 12.58
N ILE A 188 -3.12 -31.64 11.27
CA ILE A 188 -4.27 -31.05 10.59
C ILE A 188 -5.15 -32.18 10.10
N ASP A 189 -6.37 -32.24 10.61
CA ASP A 189 -7.39 -33.20 10.21
C ASP A 189 -8.44 -32.51 9.33
N TYR A 190 -8.73 -33.05 8.16
CA TYR A 190 -9.71 -32.48 7.22
C TYR A 190 -10.49 -33.53 6.45
N TYR A 191 -11.63 -33.12 5.89
CA TYR A 191 -12.39 -33.91 4.93
C TYR A 191 -12.13 -33.39 3.50
N ASP A 192 -11.88 -34.32 2.58
CA ASP A 192 -11.82 -34.00 1.16
C ASP A 192 -13.21 -33.63 0.61
N PRO A 193 -13.29 -32.72 -0.35
CA PRO A 193 -14.50 -32.49 -1.08
C PRO A 193 -14.90 -33.74 -1.87
N SER A 194 -16.18 -33.97 -2.00
CA SER A 194 -16.68 -35.15 -2.68
C SER A 194 -16.69 -35.03 -4.21
N ILE A 195 -16.62 -33.81 -4.75
CA ILE A 195 -16.74 -33.52 -6.17
C ILE A 195 -15.90 -32.28 -6.53
N ASN A 196 -15.13 -32.37 -7.62
CA ASN A 196 -14.58 -31.20 -8.26
C ASN A 196 -15.65 -30.55 -9.15
N ILE A 197 -15.96 -29.28 -8.91
CA ILE A 197 -16.97 -28.53 -9.67
C ILE A 197 -16.42 -27.83 -10.93
N PHE A 198 -15.10 -27.77 -11.09
CA PHE A 198 -14.46 -27.08 -12.20
C PHE A 198 -14.08 -28.05 -13.32
N PRO A 199 -14.14 -27.63 -14.60
CA PRO A 199 -13.75 -28.46 -15.72
C PRO A 199 -12.23 -28.69 -15.74
N GLU A 200 -11.80 -29.86 -16.17
CA GLU A 200 -10.38 -30.19 -16.32
C GLU A 200 -9.68 -29.37 -17.44
N THR A 201 -10.45 -28.92 -18.41
CA THR A 201 -9.97 -28.15 -19.58
C THR A 201 -10.88 -26.96 -19.85
N SER A 202 -10.30 -25.79 -20.08
CA SER A 202 -11.04 -24.57 -20.39
C SER A 202 -11.69 -24.66 -21.78
N THR A 203 -12.98 -24.35 -21.84
CA THR A 203 -13.68 -24.06 -23.10
C THR A 203 -13.31 -22.67 -23.60
N TYR A 204 -13.28 -21.70 -22.68
CA TYR A 204 -12.80 -20.33 -22.89
C TYR A 204 -11.83 -19.96 -21.76
N ASP A 205 -10.78 -19.23 -22.09
CA ASP A 205 -9.80 -18.73 -21.12
C ASP A 205 -10.17 -17.31 -20.66
N LEU A 206 -10.70 -16.48 -21.55
CA LEU A 206 -11.10 -15.10 -21.30
C LEU A 206 -12.58 -14.88 -21.62
N VAL A 207 -13.31 -14.25 -20.69
CA VAL A 207 -14.63 -13.69 -20.98
C VAL A 207 -14.57 -12.15 -20.93
N ILE A 208 -15.07 -11.50 -21.98
CA ILE A 208 -15.23 -10.05 -22.06
C ILE A 208 -16.69 -9.72 -21.76
N ILE A 209 -16.95 -8.96 -20.72
CA ILE A 209 -18.30 -8.49 -20.35
C ILE A 209 -18.43 -7.02 -20.74
N ALA A 210 -19.41 -6.71 -21.59
CA ALA A 210 -19.60 -5.37 -22.12
C ALA A 210 -21.06 -5.04 -22.37
N PRO A 211 -21.46 -3.74 -22.43
CA PRO A 211 -22.79 -3.39 -22.92
C PRO A 211 -22.90 -3.66 -24.43
N PRO A 212 -24.12 -3.90 -24.96
CA PRO A 212 -24.33 -4.28 -26.37
C PRO A 212 -23.70 -3.29 -27.39
N GLU A 213 -23.68 -2.01 -27.07
CA GLU A 213 -23.14 -0.97 -27.95
C GLU A 213 -21.63 -1.04 -28.18
N PHE A 214 -20.87 -1.74 -27.33
CA PHE A 214 -19.41 -1.86 -27.42
C PHE A 214 -18.94 -3.08 -28.21
N THR A 215 -19.84 -4.02 -28.49
CA THR A 215 -19.50 -5.33 -29.07
C THR A 215 -18.78 -5.22 -30.41
N GLY A 216 -19.20 -4.27 -31.27
CA GLY A 216 -18.59 -4.07 -32.60
C GLY A 216 -17.12 -3.69 -32.55
N ASP A 217 -16.73 -2.82 -31.61
CA ASP A 217 -15.34 -2.38 -31.47
C ASP A 217 -14.49 -3.42 -30.69
N LEU A 218 -15.11 -4.19 -29.80
CA LEU A 218 -14.47 -5.26 -29.04
C LEU A 218 -14.23 -6.53 -29.85
N GLN A 219 -14.96 -6.77 -30.95
CA GLN A 219 -14.76 -7.98 -31.76
C GLN A 219 -13.31 -8.13 -32.22
N ARG A 220 -12.63 -7.02 -32.52
CA ARG A 220 -11.23 -7.03 -32.93
C ARG A 220 -10.31 -7.55 -31.80
N LEU A 221 -10.63 -7.25 -30.54
CA LEU A 221 -9.90 -7.78 -29.39
C LEU A 221 -10.15 -9.27 -29.24
N VAL A 222 -11.41 -9.71 -29.35
CA VAL A 222 -11.78 -11.13 -29.34
C VAL A 222 -11.02 -11.90 -30.40
N ASP A 223 -11.01 -11.40 -31.65
CA ASP A 223 -10.31 -12.01 -32.79
C ASP A 223 -8.79 -12.08 -32.54
N HIS A 224 -8.21 -11.00 -32.03
CA HIS A 224 -6.80 -10.93 -31.70
C HIS A 224 -6.41 -11.96 -30.63
N LYS A 225 -7.14 -12.00 -29.50
CA LYS A 225 -6.90 -12.94 -28.41
C LYS A 225 -7.01 -14.40 -28.87
N ASN A 226 -8.03 -14.72 -29.66
CA ASN A 226 -8.18 -16.07 -30.24
C ASN A 226 -7.00 -16.39 -31.17
N ASN A 227 -6.50 -15.45 -31.94
CA ASN A 227 -5.38 -15.67 -32.86
C ASN A 227 -4.05 -15.95 -32.13
N ILE A 228 -3.85 -15.40 -30.95
CA ILE A 228 -2.68 -15.66 -30.09
C ILE A 228 -2.87 -16.81 -29.12
N GLY A 229 -4.00 -17.54 -29.22
CA GLY A 229 -4.24 -18.77 -28.47
C GLY A 229 -5.03 -18.61 -27.17
N ILE A 230 -5.46 -17.41 -26.80
CA ILE A 230 -6.34 -17.17 -25.67
C ILE A 230 -7.79 -17.31 -26.13
N LYS A 231 -8.42 -18.43 -25.83
CA LYS A 231 -9.82 -18.72 -26.20
C LYS A 231 -10.75 -17.71 -25.55
N THR A 232 -11.28 -16.81 -26.36
CA THR A 232 -12.02 -15.63 -25.86
C THR A 232 -13.48 -15.66 -26.34
N VAL A 233 -14.39 -15.37 -25.43
CA VAL A 233 -15.79 -15.13 -25.67
C VAL A 233 -16.23 -13.78 -25.15
N MET A 234 -17.19 -13.15 -25.78
CA MET A 234 -17.80 -11.90 -25.34
C MET A 234 -19.25 -12.14 -24.95
N GLN A 235 -19.66 -11.59 -23.81
CA GLN A 235 -21.02 -11.66 -23.29
C GLN A 235 -21.54 -10.26 -23.00
N THR A 236 -22.75 -9.96 -23.45
CA THR A 236 -23.33 -8.65 -23.18
C THR A 236 -24.06 -8.59 -21.86
N THR A 237 -24.08 -7.39 -21.25
CA THR A 237 -24.85 -7.16 -20.02
C THR A 237 -26.34 -7.47 -20.17
N ASP A 238 -26.95 -7.19 -21.34
CA ASP A 238 -28.38 -7.48 -21.61
C ASP A 238 -28.66 -8.97 -21.62
N GLU A 239 -27.78 -9.77 -22.21
CA GLU A 239 -27.87 -11.23 -22.17
C GLU A 239 -27.74 -11.76 -20.73
N ILE A 240 -26.78 -11.25 -19.96
CA ILE A 240 -26.61 -11.63 -18.55
C ILE A 240 -27.87 -11.31 -17.75
N TYR A 241 -28.36 -10.09 -17.82
CA TYR A 241 -29.56 -9.67 -17.07
C TYR A 241 -30.84 -10.41 -17.48
N SER A 242 -30.88 -10.97 -18.67
CA SER A 242 -32.01 -11.79 -19.12
C SER A 242 -31.98 -13.23 -18.60
N GLN A 243 -30.80 -13.73 -18.21
CA GLN A 243 -30.59 -15.14 -17.85
C GLN A 243 -30.38 -15.32 -16.32
N TYR A 244 -29.81 -14.35 -15.66
CA TYR A 244 -29.46 -14.44 -14.24
C TYR A 244 -30.36 -13.56 -13.38
N SER A 245 -30.62 -14.04 -12.16
CA SER A 245 -31.34 -13.29 -11.13
C SER A 245 -30.41 -13.02 -9.96
N GLY A 246 -30.55 -11.87 -9.32
CA GLY A 246 -29.79 -11.45 -8.15
C GLY A 246 -30.48 -10.30 -7.44
N VAL A 247 -29.96 -9.85 -6.33
CA VAL A 247 -30.50 -8.67 -5.59
C VAL A 247 -30.37 -7.39 -6.42
N ASP A 248 -29.35 -7.35 -7.28
CA ASP A 248 -29.08 -6.23 -8.19
C ASP A 248 -28.24 -6.66 -9.42
N LYS A 249 -27.96 -5.73 -10.33
CA LYS A 249 -27.18 -5.98 -11.53
C LYS A 249 -25.74 -6.43 -11.27
N PRO A 250 -24.98 -5.88 -10.30
CA PRO A 250 -23.68 -6.43 -9.95
C PRO A 250 -23.73 -7.91 -9.60
N GLU A 251 -24.68 -8.33 -8.78
CA GLU A 251 -24.79 -9.75 -8.40
C GLU A 251 -25.16 -10.66 -9.58
N MET A 252 -26.01 -10.20 -10.51
CA MET A 252 -26.30 -10.94 -11.73
C MET A 252 -25.04 -11.21 -12.56
N ILE A 253 -24.14 -10.24 -12.67
CA ILE A 253 -22.86 -10.41 -13.35
C ILE A 253 -21.98 -11.39 -12.57
N LYS A 254 -21.94 -11.30 -11.24
CA LYS A 254 -21.16 -12.21 -10.39
C LYS A 254 -21.63 -13.66 -10.54
N TYR A 255 -22.94 -13.91 -10.61
CA TYR A 255 -23.49 -15.24 -10.91
C TYR A 255 -23.08 -15.74 -12.29
N PHE A 256 -23.09 -14.87 -13.31
CA PHE A 256 -22.60 -15.25 -14.64
C PHE A 256 -21.11 -15.61 -14.60
N ILE A 257 -20.27 -14.86 -13.86
CA ILE A 257 -18.85 -15.18 -13.69
C ILE A 257 -18.69 -16.55 -13.04
N LYS A 258 -19.43 -16.82 -11.96
CA LYS A 258 -19.45 -18.13 -11.29
C LYS A 258 -19.76 -19.26 -12.30
N ASP A 259 -20.82 -19.11 -13.06
CA ASP A 259 -21.19 -20.11 -14.08
C ASP A 259 -20.10 -20.30 -15.14
N SER A 260 -19.40 -19.21 -15.50
CA SER A 260 -18.29 -19.25 -16.45
C SER A 260 -17.08 -20.02 -15.91
N LEU A 261 -16.80 -19.91 -14.61
CA LEU A 261 -15.77 -20.69 -13.94
C LEU A 261 -16.13 -22.19 -13.94
N GLU A 262 -17.36 -22.52 -13.52
CA GLU A 262 -17.81 -23.91 -13.33
C GLU A 262 -18.06 -24.65 -14.65
N ASN A 263 -18.52 -23.96 -15.71
CA ASN A 263 -18.89 -24.59 -16.95
C ASN A 263 -17.86 -24.42 -18.07
N TRP A 264 -17.08 -23.32 -18.06
CA TRP A 264 -16.14 -23.01 -19.14
C TRP A 264 -14.67 -23.05 -18.70
N GLY A 265 -14.40 -23.01 -17.41
CA GLY A 265 -13.03 -22.96 -16.87
C GLY A 265 -12.32 -21.65 -17.20
N VAL A 266 -13.06 -20.53 -17.14
CA VAL A 266 -12.53 -19.19 -17.42
C VAL A 266 -11.43 -18.84 -16.41
N LYS A 267 -10.36 -18.23 -16.89
CA LYS A 267 -9.21 -17.75 -16.07
C LYS A 267 -9.19 -16.24 -15.91
N TYR A 268 -9.72 -15.54 -16.94
CA TYR A 268 -9.65 -14.08 -17.03
C TYR A 268 -11.02 -13.49 -17.29
N VAL A 269 -11.36 -12.43 -16.58
CA VAL A 269 -12.58 -11.64 -16.78
C VAL A 269 -12.21 -10.19 -17.08
N LEU A 270 -12.62 -9.70 -18.25
CA LEU A 270 -12.43 -8.31 -18.64
C LEU A 270 -13.76 -7.57 -18.63
N LEU A 271 -13.91 -6.62 -17.72
CA LEU A 271 -15.08 -5.73 -17.63
C LEU A 271 -14.84 -4.49 -18.51
N VAL A 272 -15.68 -4.26 -19.53
CA VAL A 272 -15.52 -3.10 -20.41
C VAL A 272 -16.66 -2.12 -20.20
N GLY A 273 -16.43 -1.11 -19.40
CA GLY A 273 -17.40 -0.06 -19.10
C GLY A 273 -17.11 0.72 -17.81
N GLY A 274 -17.17 2.02 -17.91
CA GLY A 274 -17.12 2.97 -16.81
C GLY A 274 -18.45 3.70 -16.63
N LEU A 275 -18.42 4.94 -16.12
CA LEU A 275 -19.58 5.82 -16.06
C LEU A 275 -20.10 6.15 -17.48
N ASN A 276 -21.40 6.33 -17.62
CA ASN A 276 -22.01 6.60 -18.91
C ASN A 276 -21.92 8.06 -19.36
N ASN A 277 -21.47 8.97 -18.49
CA ASN A 277 -21.43 10.39 -18.78
C ASN A 277 -20.23 11.08 -18.09
N LEU A 278 -19.57 11.96 -18.84
CA LEU A 278 -18.44 12.75 -18.38
C LEU A 278 -18.87 13.98 -17.56
N ILE A 279 -19.99 14.60 -17.92
CA ILE A 279 -20.41 15.87 -17.34
C ILE A 279 -21.16 15.66 -16.02
N TRP A 280 -22.12 14.74 -16.05
CA TRP A 280 -22.92 14.44 -14.90
C TRP A 280 -23.37 12.98 -14.89
N ALA A 281 -23.18 12.34 -13.76
CA ALA A 281 -23.72 11.03 -13.44
C ALA A 281 -24.02 10.98 -11.94
N ASN A 282 -24.90 10.11 -11.53
CA ASN A 282 -25.16 9.79 -10.13
C ASN A 282 -24.71 8.35 -9.84
N PRO A 283 -23.39 8.13 -9.75
CA PRO A 283 -22.81 6.78 -9.70
C PRO A 283 -23.04 6.10 -8.36
N ARG A 284 -23.37 6.88 -7.32
CA ARG A 284 -23.51 6.40 -5.96
C ARG A 284 -24.95 6.49 -5.51
N GLU A 285 -25.57 5.36 -5.31
CA GLU A 285 -26.91 5.25 -4.76
C GLU A 285 -26.86 5.15 -3.23
N ASP A 286 -28.00 5.46 -2.58
CA ASP A 286 -28.06 5.54 -1.12
C ASP A 286 -27.83 4.20 -0.39
N ARG A 287 -27.72 3.07 -1.11
CA ARG A 287 -27.54 1.72 -0.58
C ARG A 287 -26.41 0.93 -1.22
N ASN A 288 -25.43 1.61 -1.80
CA ASN A 288 -24.27 0.97 -2.46
C ASN A 288 -24.58 0.06 -3.66
N TYR A 289 -25.74 0.22 -4.30
CA TYR A 289 -26.14 -0.64 -5.42
C TYR A 289 -25.29 -0.47 -6.69
N GLY A 290 -24.53 0.60 -6.86
CA GLY A 290 -23.53 0.76 -7.92
C GLY A 290 -23.98 0.50 -9.37
N ALA A 291 -25.29 0.48 -9.61
CA ALA A 291 -25.83 0.15 -10.95
C ALA A 291 -26.26 1.38 -11.75
N ARG A 292 -26.43 2.53 -11.10
CA ARG A 292 -26.97 3.72 -11.75
C ARG A 292 -25.88 4.47 -12.51
N ASP A 293 -26.21 4.87 -13.72
CA ASP A 293 -25.32 5.62 -14.61
C ASP A 293 -23.99 4.93 -14.97
N TRP A 294 -23.91 3.61 -14.81
CA TRP A 294 -22.77 2.79 -15.19
C TRP A 294 -23.03 1.99 -16.49
N ARG A 295 -22.01 1.84 -17.33
CA ARG A 295 -21.98 0.90 -18.45
C ARG A 295 -21.84 -0.54 -17.94
N ILE A 296 -20.88 -0.78 -17.09
CA ILE A 296 -20.75 -1.98 -16.26
C ILE A 296 -20.87 -1.54 -14.80
N PRO A 297 -21.84 -2.08 -14.04
CA PRO A 297 -22.06 -1.70 -12.66
C PRO A 297 -20.85 -2.01 -11.78
N VAL A 298 -20.81 -1.41 -10.60
CA VAL A 298 -19.76 -1.58 -9.61
C VAL A 298 -20.35 -2.01 -8.27
N ARG A 299 -19.52 -2.56 -7.39
CA ARG A 299 -19.86 -2.79 -5.99
C ARG A 299 -19.16 -1.76 -5.12
N TYR A 300 -19.90 -1.11 -4.24
CA TYR A 300 -19.34 -0.27 -3.19
C TYR A 300 -19.15 -1.08 -1.92
N SER A 301 -17.98 -0.97 -1.32
CA SER A 301 -17.67 -1.52 -0.01
C SER A 301 -17.91 -0.48 1.08
N ASN A 302 -18.60 -0.87 2.16
CA ASN A 302 -19.06 0.08 3.17
C ASN A 302 -18.34 -0.12 4.50
N LEU A 303 -17.03 0.11 4.52
CA LEU A 303 -16.15 -0.28 5.62
C LEU A 303 -16.04 0.71 6.76
N LEU A 304 -15.77 1.95 6.47
CA LEU A 304 -15.24 2.88 7.47
C LEU A 304 -16.09 4.12 7.66
N ASP A 305 -16.09 4.64 8.90
CA ASP A 305 -16.66 5.95 9.22
C ASP A 305 -15.95 7.10 8.49
N SER A 306 -14.64 6.95 8.21
CA SER A 306 -13.83 7.97 7.53
C SER A 306 -14.01 7.95 6.02
N GLU A 307 -14.33 6.79 5.43
CA GLU A 307 -14.54 6.59 4.01
C GLU A 307 -15.66 5.57 3.75
N PRO A 308 -16.91 5.94 3.91
CA PRO A 308 -18.03 5.03 3.67
C PRO A 308 -18.21 4.79 2.17
N GLY A 309 -18.00 3.56 1.73
CA GLY A 309 -18.28 3.11 0.37
C GLY A 309 -17.31 3.64 -0.70
N TYR A 310 -16.23 2.91 -0.93
CA TYR A 310 -15.40 3.00 -2.12
C TYR A 310 -15.74 1.85 -3.08
N VAL A 311 -15.34 1.99 -4.35
CA VAL A 311 -15.60 0.97 -5.36
C VAL A 311 -14.60 -0.16 -5.25
N SER A 312 -15.08 -1.41 -5.31
CA SER A 312 -14.23 -2.60 -5.34
C SER A 312 -14.64 -3.54 -6.47
N ASP A 313 -13.75 -3.74 -7.44
CA ASP A 313 -13.94 -4.75 -8.49
C ASP A 313 -13.53 -6.16 -8.02
N LEU A 314 -12.84 -6.28 -6.89
CA LEU A 314 -12.58 -7.58 -6.25
C LEU A 314 -13.88 -8.36 -5.98
N TYR A 315 -15.00 -7.67 -5.80
CA TYR A 315 -16.33 -8.27 -5.72
C TYR A 315 -16.64 -9.25 -6.86
N TYR A 316 -16.16 -8.95 -8.06
CA TYR A 316 -16.36 -9.81 -9.24
C TYR A 316 -15.29 -10.90 -9.37
N ALA A 317 -14.23 -10.84 -8.61
CA ALA A 317 -13.16 -11.82 -8.62
C ALA A 317 -13.23 -12.81 -7.46
N ASP A 318 -13.70 -12.39 -6.30
CA ASP A 318 -13.94 -13.20 -5.10
C ASP A 318 -15.36 -13.82 -5.17
N ILE A 319 -15.46 -15.05 -5.65
CA ILE A 319 -16.72 -15.72 -6.01
C ILE A 319 -17.21 -16.66 -4.93
N TYR A 320 -16.28 -17.30 -4.22
CA TYR A 320 -16.60 -18.34 -3.25
C TYR A 320 -16.14 -17.94 -1.84
N LYS A 321 -16.88 -18.44 -0.82
CA LYS A 321 -16.46 -18.41 0.58
C LYS A 321 -15.50 -19.55 0.89
N GLU A 322 -14.88 -19.52 2.06
CA GLU A 322 -14.07 -20.62 2.57
C GLU A 322 -14.76 -21.99 2.53
N SER A 323 -16.11 -22.02 2.58
CA SER A 323 -16.92 -23.24 2.44
C SER A 323 -17.06 -23.75 1.00
N GLY A 324 -16.61 -23.01 0.01
CA GLY A 324 -16.87 -23.26 -1.41
C GLY A 324 -18.26 -22.84 -1.86
N GLU A 325 -19.05 -22.17 -1.05
CA GLU A 325 -20.33 -21.59 -1.40
C GLU A 325 -20.17 -20.21 -2.03
N PHE A 326 -21.19 -19.75 -2.76
CA PHE A 326 -21.17 -18.40 -3.37
C PHE A 326 -21.09 -17.31 -2.31
N ASP A 327 -20.19 -16.37 -2.50
CA ASP A 327 -20.03 -15.17 -1.68
C ASP A 327 -20.71 -13.96 -2.33
N ASN A 328 -21.71 -13.39 -1.67
CA ASN A 328 -22.39 -12.16 -2.11
C ASN A 328 -21.87 -10.88 -1.45
N TRP A 329 -20.95 -10.99 -0.49
CA TRP A 329 -20.42 -9.90 0.34
C TRP A 329 -21.43 -9.25 1.30
N ASP A 330 -22.58 -9.88 1.51
CA ASP A 330 -23.62 -9.45 2.45
C ASP A 330 -24.04 -10.69 3.24
N SER A 331 -23.16 -11.16 4.12
CA SER A 331 -23.33 -12.43 4.86
C SER A 331 -24.43 -12.38 5.89
N ASN A 332 -24.84 -11.18 6.29
CA ASN A 332 -25.88 -10.94 7.28
C ASN A 332 -27.23 -10.47 6.69
N ASP A 333 -27.33 -10.37 5.34
CA ASP A 333 -28.52 -9.97 4.58
C ASP A 333 -29.06 -8.56 4.98
N ASP A 334 -28.18 -7.62 5.38
CA ASP A 334 -28.61 -6.28 5.79
C ASP A 334 -28.59 -5.25 4.63
N GLY A 335 -28.11 -5.64 3.45
CA GLY A 335 -28.01 -4.84 2.25
C GLY A 335 -26.82 -3.87 2.25
N ILE A 336 -25.86 -4.08 3.15
CA ILE A 336 -24.61 -3.35 3.21
C ILE A 336 -23.49 -4.34 2.88
N PHE A 337 -22.84 -4.15 1.76
CA PHE A 337 -21.86 -5.09 1.24
C PHE A 337 -20.47 -4.89 1.83
N ALA A 338 -19.84 -5.96 2.22
CA ALA A 338 -18.50 -6.01 2.80
C ALA A 338 -18.33 -5.06 3.98
N TYR A 339 -19.32 -4.99 4.85
CA TYR A 339 -19.22 -4.20 6.07
C TYR A 339 -18.22 -4.80 7.04
N HIS A 340 -17.27 -4.00 7.45
CA HIS A 340 -16.29 -4.41 8.46
C HIS A 340 -15.88 -3.21 9.32
N LYS A 341 -16.08 -3.31 10.63
CA LYS A 341 -15.70 -2.28 11.59
C LYS A 341 -15.18 -2.89 12.89
N GLY A 342 -13.90 -3.15 12.94
CA GLY A 342 -13.28 -3.75 14.12
C GLY A 342 -14.05 -4.99 14.62
N PHE A 343 -14.31 -5.08 15.91
CA PHE A 343 -15.08 -6.19 16.50
C PHE A 343 -16.60 -5.92 16.50
N SER A 344 -17.19 -5.70 15.36
CA SER A 344 -18.63 -5.49 15.22
C SER A 344 -19.36 -6.81 14.95
N LEU A 345 -20.52 -7.05 15.59
CA LEU A 345 -21.42 -8.16 15.26
C LEU A 345 -22.10 -8.00 13.89
N LYS A 346 -21.92 -6.86 13.24
CA LYS A 346 -22.44 -6.58 11.92
C LYS A 346 -21.42 -6.77 10.81
N ASN A 347 -20.22 -7.19 11.15
CA ASN A 347 -19.22 -7.46 10.13
C ASN A 347 -19.68 -8.59 9.23
N ASP A 348 -19.45 -8.41 7.93
CA ASP A 348 -19.60 -9.49 6.97
C ASP A 348 -18.46 -10.51 7.08
N GLU A 349 -18.76 -11.75 6.76
CA GLU A 349 -17.78 -12.80 6.56
C GLU A 349 -17.21 -12.64 5.15
N LEU A 350 -15.95 -12.28 5.04
CA LEU A 350 -15.29 -11.99 3.77
C LEU A 350 -14.15 -12.97 3.55
N ASP A 351 -14.08 -13.56 2.37
CA ASP A 351 -12.94 -14.37 1.94
C ASP A 351 -11.85 -13.47 1.35
N LEU A 352 -12.17 -12.72 0.33
CA LEU A 352 -11.33 -11.76 -0.40
C LEU A 352 -10.24 -12.39 -1.29
N TYR A 353 -10.12 -13.72 -1.33
CA TYR A 353 -9.21 -14.38 -2.27
C TYR A 353 -9.80 -14.37 -3.68
N PRO A 354 -9.05 -13.93 -4.69
CA PRO A 354 -9.55 -13.95 -6.07
C PRO A 354 -9.67 -15.38 -6.63
N ASP A 355 -10.85 -15.73 -7.14
CA ASP A 355 -11.13 -16.95 -7.88
C ASP A 355 -10.91 -16.82 -9.38
N VAL A 356 -10.65 -15.60 -9.85
CA VAL A 356 -10.39 -15.29 -11.25
C VAL A 356 -9.53 -14.04 -11.38
N SER A 357 -8.66 -14.02 -12.38
CA SER A 357 -7.92 -12.80 -12.70
C SER A 357 -8.83 -11.78 -13.38
N LEU A 358 -9.01 -10.61 -12.80
CA LEU A 358 -9.97 -9.62 -13.24
C LEU A 358 -9.32 -8.28 -13.56
N GLY A 359 -9.80 -7.63 -14.63
CA GLY A 359 -9.44 -6.27 -14.95
C GLY A 359 -10.59 -5.49 -15.56
N ARG A 360 -10.48 -4.18 -15.57
CA ARG A 360 -11.50 -3.28 -16.11
C ARG A 360 -10.92 -2.32 -17.14
N LEU A 361 -11.61 -2.13 -18.25
CA LEU A 361 -11.42 -0.99 -19.16
C LEU A 361 -12.56 0.00 -18.91
N PRO A 362 -12.34 1.10 -18.19
CA PRO A 362 -13.43 2.00 -17.76
C PRO A 362 -13.92 2.93 -18.88
N CYS A 363 -14.21 2.37 -20.05
CA CYS A 363 -14.65 3.10 -21.23
C CYS A 363 -16.08 3.61 -21.08
N ARG A 364 -16.34 4.81 -21.56
CA ARG A 364 -17.65 5.48 -21.55
C ARG A 364 -18.38 5.43 -22.90
N ASN A 365 -17.60 5.27 -23.97
CA ASN A 365 -18.10 5.32 -25.34
C ASN A 365 -17.22 4.49 -26.29
N ASN A 366 -17.73 4.25 -27.51
CA ASN A 366 -17.08 3.45 -28.54
C ASN A 366 -15.69 3.99 -28.98
N ASN A 367 -15.48 5.31 -28.98
CA ASN A 367 -14.15 5.85 -29.34
C ASN A 367 -13.09 5.48 -28.32
N GLU A 368 -13.44 5.48 -27.03
CA GLU A 368 -12.54 5.05 -25.95
C GLU A 368 -12.28 3.54 -26.05
N VAL A 369 -13.32 2.73 -26.29
CA VAL A 369 -13.17 1.28 -26.50
C VAL A 369 -12.20 1.02 -27.66
N LYS A 370 -12.41 1.67 -28.81
CA LYS A 370 -11.52 1.53 -29.96
C LYS A 370 -10.08 1.89 -29.60
N SER A 371 -9.87 2.99 -28.86
CA SER A 371 -8.55 3.45 -28.48
C SER A 371 -7.81 2.46 -27.58
N VAL A 372 -8.49 1.89 -26.59
CA VAL A 372 -7.85 0.90 -25.68
C VAL A 372 -7.60 -0.43 -26.38
N VAL A 373 -8.51 -0.87 -27.24
CA VAL A 373 -8.33 -2.07 -28.09
C VAL A 373 -7.14 -1.90 -29.04
N ASP A 374 -7.02 -0.74 -29.69
CA ASP A 374 -5.87 -0.43 -30.56
C ASP A 374 -4.55 -0.47 -29.78
N LYS A 375 -4.53 0.02 -28.53
CA LYS A 375 -3.35 -0.03 -27.67
C LYS A 375 -2.98 -1.45 -27.28
N ILE A 376 -3.96 -2.25 -26.82
CA ILE A 376 -3.73 -3.63 -26.40
C ILE A 376 -3.14 -4.45 -27.54
N ILE A 377 -3.80 -4.43 -28.72
CA ILE A 377 -3.35 -5.17 -29.89
C ILE A 377 -1.97 -4.71 -30.33
N HIS A 378 -1.72 -3.40 -30.30
CA HIS A 378 -0.40 -2.87 -30.67
C HIS A 378 0.68 -3.30 -29.68
N TYR A 379 0.42 -3.20 -28.39
CA TYR A 379 1.35 -3.55 -27.32
C TYR A 379 1.74 -5.03 -27.40
N GLU A 380 0.77 -5.93 -27.46
CA GLU A 380 1.03 -7.37 -27.50
C GLU A 380 1.79 -7.82 -28.76
N ASN A 381 1.65 -7.10 -29.87
CA ASN A 381 2.36 -7.42 -31.11
C ASN A 381 3.70 -6.71 -31.29
N ASN A 382 3.97 -5.60 -30.58
CA ASN A 382 5.08 -4.69 -30.90
C ASN A 382 5.83 -4.19 -29.67
N ALA A 383 5.58 -4.74 -28.49
CA ALA A 383 6.45 -4.40 -27.35
C ALA A 383 7.87 -4.88 -27.66
N ASP A 384 8.84 -4.05 -27.34
CA ASP A 384 10.22 -4.26 -27.71
C ASP A 384 11.15 -3.95 -26.51
N PRO A 385 12.13 -4.82 -26.21
CA PRO A 385 13.04 -4.62 -25.09
C PRO A 385 13.76 -3.28 -25.05
N SER A 386 13.96 -2.64 -26.23
CA SER A 386 14.67 -1.36 -26.32
C SER A 386 13.99 -0.21 -25.56
N TRP A 387 12.68 -0.30 -25.34
CA TRP A 387 11.94 0.65 -24.53
C TRP A 387 11.25 -0.01 -23.35
N PHE A 388 10.90 -1.29 -23.48
CA PHE A 388 10.18 -2.02 -22.43
C PHE A 388 11.08 -2.30 -21.21
N ASN A 389 12.36 -2.66 -21.42
CA ASN A 389 13.30 -2.98 -20.33
C ASN A 389 13.80 -1.69 -19.61
N LYS A 390 12.89 -0.76 -19.39
CA LYS A 390 13.11 0.45 -18.62
C LYS A 390 12.01 0.58 -17.56
N MET A 391 12.40 0.86 -16.34
CA MET A 391 11.50 1.22 -15.24
C MET A 391 11.75 2.67 -14.82
N ILE A 392 10.68 3.47 -14.78
CA ILE A 392 10.71 4.81 -14.22
C ILE A 392 10.15 4.75 -12.80
N VAL A 393 10.87 5.31 -11.85
CA VAL A 393 10.42 5.46 -10.48
C VAL A 393 10.32 6.92 -10.11
N VAL A 394 9.21 7.31 -9.49
CA VAL A 394 8.92 8.70 -9.11
C VAL A 394 8.56 8.73 -7.64
N SER A 395 9.32 9.44 -6.83
CA SER A 395 9.06 9.56 -5.41
C SER A 395 9.69 10.82 -4.81
N GLY A 396 9.10 11.31 -3.76
CA GLY A 396 9.61 12.40 -2.94
C GLY A 396 9.62 12.01 -1.49
N ASP A 397 9.81 12.96 -0.64
CA ASP A 397 9.90 12.87 0.80
C ASP A 397 9.52 11.53 1.44
N GLY A 398 10.03 11.05 2.22
CA GLY A 398 9.99 9.80 2.91
C GLY A 398 11.31 9.47 3.45
N PHE A 399 12.09 10.31 3.43
CA PHE A 399 13.31 10.20 3.42
C PHE A 399 14.08 10.35 4.52
N LEU A 400 14.88 10.02 4.76
CA LEU A 400 15.30 9.06 5.34
C LEU A 400 16.69 9.13 5.81
N ASP A 401 17.54 9.83 5.25
CA ASP A 401 18.91 9.99 5.63
C ASP A 401 19.12 11.22 6.48
N GLN A 402 18.14 11.56 7.27
CA GLN A 402 18.14 12.75 8.09
C GLN A 402 18.29 12.37 9.55
N GLU A 403 19.16 13.07 10.25
CA GLU A 403 19.44 12.79 11.63
C GLU A 403 19.60 14.10 12.43
N ASN A 404 19.18 14.08 13.67
CA ASN A 404 19.36 15.20 14.58
C ASN A 404 20.82 15.32 15.00
N LEU A 405 21.35 16.53 14.86
CA LEU A 405 22.59 16.93 15.47
C LEU A 405 22.25 17.51 16.84
N ASP A 406 22.79 16.96 17.94
CA ASP A 406 22.63 17.48 19.30
C ASP A 406 23.88 17.20 20.13
N PHE A 407 24.59 18.26 20.50
CA PHE A 407 25.80 18.24 21.30
C PHE A 407 25.73 19.27 22.40
N GLU A 408 26.25 18.94 23.57
CA GLU A 408 26.30 19.83 24.73
C GLU A 408 27.70 20.41 24.90
N TRP A 409 27.80 21.73 24.88
CA TRP A 409 29.03 22.44 25.11
C TRP A 409 28.98 23.20 26.43
N ASP A 410 29.75 22.72 27.42
CA ASP A 410 29.95 23.41 28.70
C ASP A 410 30.88 24.61 28.51
N THR A 411 30.37 25.82 28.79
CA THR A 411 31.12 27.07 28.70
C THR A 411 31.64 27.56 30.04
N ASN A 412 31.46 26.77 31.13
CA ASN A 412 31.88 27.15 32.44
C ASN A 412 33.42 27.30 32.52
N GLY A 413 33.86 28.40 33.08
CA GLY A 413 35.32 28.69 33.24
C GLY A 413 36.03 29.06 31.94
N LEU A 414 35.36 29.13 30.80
CA LEU A 414 35.97 29.62 29.57
C LEU A 414 36.09 31.14 29.59
N PRO A 415 37.17 31.73 28.99
CA PRO A 415 37.34 33.14 28.93
C PRO A 415 36.35 33.85 27.99
N THR A 416 35.98 35.08 28.33
CA THR A 416 35.22 35.94 27.40
C THR A 416 35.95 36.09 26.07
N GLY A 417 35.22 35.88 24.95
CA GLY A 417 35.82 35.98 23.62
C GLY A 417 34.94 35.38 22.54
N GLN A 418 35.42 35.39 21.32
CA GLN A 418 34.77 34.73 20.21
C GLN A 418 35.16 33.28 20.11
N TYR A 419 34.17 32.45 19.79
CA TYR A 419 34.30 31.01 19.56
C TYR A 419 33.65 30.66 18.26
N THR A 420 34.33 29.86 17.45
CA THR A 420 33.78 29.35 16.21
C THR A 420 33.38 27.89 16.41
N ILE A 421 32.11 27.59 16.22
CA ILE A 421 31.53 26.26 16.28
C ILE A 421 31.54 25.68 14.86
N PHE A 422 32.05 24.48 14.71
CA PHE A 422 32.11 23.75 13.45
C PHE A 422 31.32 22.45 13.55
N ALA A 423 30.61 22.10 12.48
CA ALA A 423 29.98 20.79 12.36
C ALA A 423 30.31 20.17 10.98
N GLN A 424 30.50 18.86 10.94
CA GLN A 424 30.76 18.13 9.70
C GLN A 424 30.22 16.72 9.82
N SER A 425 29.58 16.24 8.76
CA SER A 425 29.17 14.86 8.60
C SER A 425 30.14 14.11 7.70
N ILE A 426 30.37 12.84 8.02
CA ILE A 426 31.15 11.90 7.23
C ILE A 426 30.29 10.66 7.06
N ASN A 427 30.02 10.25 5.84
CA ASN A 427 29.23 9.05 5.61
C ASN A 427 30.05 7.74 5.82
N PRO A 428 29.42 6.57 5.87
CA PRO A 428 30.12 5.29 6.09
C PRO A 428 31.17 4.96 5.04
N GLU A 429 31.12 5.56 3.86
CA GLU A 429 32.12 5.41 2.81
C GLU A 429 33.35 6.31 3.02
N GLY A 430 33.34 7.11 4.08
CA GLY A 430 34.42 8.05 4.39
C GLY A 430 34.38 9.35 3.59
N ILE A 431 33.28 9.65 2.91
CA ILE A 431 33.10 10.91 2.22
C ILE A 431 32.71 11.99 3.22
N SER A 432 33.53 13.02 3.33
CA SER A 432 33.30 14.16 4.20
C SER A 432 32.44 15.22 3.51
N GLY A 433 31.43 15.71 4.20
CA GLY A 433 30.64 16.85 3.79
C GLY A 433 31.35 18.20 3.99
N PRO A 434 30.76 19.28 3.52
CA PRO A 434 31.24 20.64 3.80
C PRO A 434 31.18 20.89 5.31
N ILE A 435 32.12 21.69 5.80
CA ILE A 435 32.09 22.15 7.18
C ILE A 435 31.12 23.31 7.28
N ASP A 436 30.18 23.19 8.21
CA ASP A 436 29.32 24.30 8.62
C ASP A 436 29.98 25.03 9.76
N GLU A 437 29.91 26.35 9.78
CA GLU A 437 30.57 27.15 10.82
C GLU A 437 29.67 28.28 11.31
N THR A 438 29.71 28.54 12.63
CA THR A 438 28.96 29.61 13.26
C THR A 438 29.82 30.25 14.33
N ILE A 439 29.90 31.59 14.36
CA ILE A 439 30.67 32.33 15.31
C ILE A 439 29.77 32.91 16.40
N VAL A 440 30.04 32.56 17.65
CA VAL A 440 29.34 33.06 18.83
C VAL A 440 30.29 33.81 19.74
N THR A 441 29.78 34.71 20.57
CA THR A 441 30.56 35.45 21.58
C THR A 441 30.18 34.98 22.98
N LEU A 442 31.12 34.50 23.75
CA LEU A 442 30.93 34.23 25.18
C LEU A 442 31.23 35.49 25.95
N ASP A 443 30.23 36.10 26.59
CA ASP A 443 30.36 37.30 27.40
C ASP A 443 29.35 37.31 28.54
N LYS A 444 29.78 36.86 29.71
CA LYS A 444 28.97 36.80 30.94
C LYS A 444 28.60 38.16 31.54
N THR A 445 29.05 39.29 30.96
CA THR A 445 28.62 40.63 31.33
C THR A 445 27.34 41.07 30.63
N GLN A 446 26.97 40.41 29.54
CA GLN A 446 25.80 40.72 28.75
C GLN A 446 24.68 39.72 29.01
N ASP A 447 23.46 40.07 28.55
CA ASP A 447 22.33 39.13 28.51
C ASP A 447 22.53 38.17 27.31
N THR A 448 22.08 36.93 27.50
CA THR A 448 22.11 35.90 26.44
C THR A 448 21.22 36.29 25.30
N LYS A 449 21.73 36.18 24.08
CA LYS A 449 20.99 36.44 22.84
C LYS A 449 21.36 35.39 21.84
N LEU A 450 20.43 34.50 21.59
CA LEU A 450 20.55 33.41 20.61
C LEU A 450 19.46 33.53 19.55
N THR A 451 19.81 33.12 18.37
CA THR A 451 18.92 33.22 17.23
C THR A 451 18.89 31.86 16.51
N PHE A 452 17.68 31.34 16.29
CA PHE A 452 17.48 30.16 15.46
C PHE A 452 17.83 30.49 14.01
N ASN A 453 18.66 29.67 13.38
CA ASN A 453 19.06 29.86 12.00
C ASN A 453 17.99 29.31 11.06
N HIS A 454 17.21 30.21 10.44
CA HIS A 454 16.16 29.88 9.48
C HIS A 454 16.66 29.81 8.02
N ASP A 455 17.86 30.27 7.73
CA ASP A 455 18.32 30.43 6.35
C ASP A 455 18.35 29.12 5.58
N ASP A 456 18.51 28.04 6.29
CA ASP A 456 18.53 26.69 5.72
C ASP A 456 17.15 26.11 5.35
N TYR A 457 16.07 26.78 5.73
CA TYR A 457 14.71 26.39 5.36
C TYR A 457 14.20 27.12 4.12
N LEU A 458 14.98 27.99 3.54
CA LEU A 458 14.59 28.74 2.36
C LEU A 458 14.56 27.85 1.13
N ILE A 459 13.54 28.05 0.31
CA ILE A 459 13.42 27.40 -1.00
C ILE A 459 14.52 27.92 -1.92
N VAL A 460 15.34 27.03 -2.42
CA VAL A 460 16.39 27.35 -3.36
C VAL A 460 15.86 27.25 -4.79
N PRO A 461 15.83 28.36 -5.57
CA PRO A 461 15.22 28.36 -6.90
C PRO A 461 15.88 27.41 -7.92
N ASN A 462 17.14 27.13 -7.78
CA ASN A 462 17.93 26.27 -8.66
C ASN A 462 18.10 24.86 -8.09
N PHE A 463 17.07 24.38 -7.45
CA PHE A 463 16.98 22.97 -7.20
C PHE A 463 17.21 22.23 -8.52
N PRO A 464 18.06 21.31 -8.64
CA PRO A 464 18.47 20.39 -7.65
C PRO A 464 19.96 20.10 -7.71
N GLN A 465 20.67 20.54 -6.82
CA GLN A 465 22.00 19.96 -6.70
C GLN A 465 22.17 19.54 -5.27
N TYR A 466 21.73 18.31 -4.99
CA TYR A 466 22.12 17.71 -3.76
C TYR A 466 23.62 17.53 -3.77
N PRO A 467 24.28 17.86 -2.67
CA PRO A 467 25.70 17.57 -2.56
C PRO A 467 25.90 16.06 -2.70
N ALA A 468 26.93 15.68 -3.44
CA ALA A 468 27.34 14.27 -3.50
C ALA A 468 27.96 13.76 -2.18
N SER A 469 27.95 14.58 -1.15
CA SER A 469 28.53 14.34 0.16
C SER A 469 27.51 14.64 1.27
N PRO A 470 27.63 14.02 2.45
CA PRO A 470 26.73 14.30 3.57
C PRO A 470 26.82 15.76 3.99
N VAL A 471 25.75 16.26 4.62
CA VAL A 471 25.65 17.65 5.08
C VAL A 471 25.35 17.68 6.56
N ALA A 472 26.04 18.54 7.31
CA ALA A 472 25.69 18.91 8.67
C ALA A 472 25.37 20.40 8.74
N LYS A 473 24.30 20.77 9.44
CA LYS A 473 23.90 22.17 9.63
C LYS A 473 23.60 22.46 11.09
N ILE A 474 24.21 23.53 11.60
CA ILE A 474 23.95 24.08 12.92
C ILE A 474 22.76 25.03 12.80
N MET A 475 21.73 24.82 13.63
CA MET A 475 20.50 25.58 13.55
C MET A 475 20.15 26.30 14.84
N SER A 476 20.66 25.85 15.99
CA SER A 476 20.35 26.40 17.31
C SER A 476 21.04 27.72 17.61
N VAL A 477 22.01 28.14 16.81
CA VAL A 477 22.74 29.39 16.96
C VAL A 477 23.06 30.02 15.62
N SER A 478 23.24 31.32 15.58
CA SER A 478 23.58 32.09 14.39
C SER A 478 24.81 32.94 14.62
N ASN A 479 25.45 33.40 13.52
CA ASN A 479 26.61 34.27 13.59
C ASN A 479 26.33 35.58 14.37
N GLY A 480 27.12 35.84 15.36
CA GLY A 480 27.00 37.01 16.19
C GLY A 480 26.14 36.84 17.44
N ASP A 481 25.65 35.65 17.71
CA ASP A 481 24.95 35.32 18.93
C ASP A 481 25.87 35.48 20.19
N ILE A 482 25.21 35.75 21.32
CA ILE A 482 25.88 36.00 22.59
C ILE A 482 25.48 34.96 23.62
N LEU A 483 26.43 34.21 24.14
CA LEU A 483 26.31 33.36 25.32
C LEU A 483 26.61 34.19 26.56
N GLY A 484 25.53 34.66 27.17
CA GLY A 484 25.61 35.65 28.25
C GLY A 484 25.50 35.05 29.64
N LYS A 485 24.96 35.84 30.57
CA LYS A 485 24.80 35.51 31.99
C LYS A 485 23.52 34.79 32.34
N ASP A 486 22.51 34.85 31.43
CA ASP A 486 21.17 34.33 31.67
C ASP A 486 20.92 33.08 30.86
N ASP A 487 20.07 32.22 31.41
CA ASP A 487 19.51 31.09 30.67
C ASP A 487 18.64 31.55 29.51
N TYR A 488 18.65 30.81 28.43
CA TYR A 488 17.86 31.10 27.25
C TYR A 488 17.22 29.82 26.69
N LEU A 489 15.92 29.85 26.48
CA LEU A 489 15.17 28.77 25.80
C LEU A 489 14.20 29.37 24.80
N TYR A 490 14.37 29.02 23.56
CA TYR A 490 13.43 29.32 22.49
C TYR A 490 12.98 28.02 21.80
N LYS A 491 11.68 27.88 21.63
CA LYS A 491 11.07 26.82 20.84
C LYS A 491 10.43 27.44 19.61
N PRO A 492 10.82 27.03 18.42
CA PRO A 492 10.16 27.49 17.20
C PRO A 492 8.64 27.36 17.31
N GLY A 493 7.91 28.39 16.91
CA GLY A 493 6.45 28.43 17.02
C GLY A 493 5.72 27.78 15.84
N GLU A 494 4.38 27.70 15.94
CA GLU A 494 3.55 27.14 14.87
C GLU A 494 3.67 27.87 13.53
N GLY A 495 4.04 29.15 13.53
CA GLY A 495 4.34 29.92 12.32
C GLY A 495 5.62 29.48 11.60
N GLU A 496 6.43 28.66 12.27
CA GLU A 496 7.67 28.07 11.79
C GLU A 496 7.49 26.56 11.61
N ALA A 497 6.30 26.16 11.17
CA ALA A 497 5.85 24.77 11.10
C ALA A 497 6.80 23.86 10.33
N TYR A 498 7.43 24.36 9.30
CA TYR A 498 8.43 23.59 8.56
C TYR A 498 9.61 23.17 9.44
N CYS A 499 10.03 24.04 10.33
CA CYS A 499 11.10 23.72 11.25
C CYS A 499 10.72 22.60 12.21
N ASN A 500 9.48 22.59 12.64
CA ASN A 500 8.98 21.60 13.60
C ASN A 500 8.52 20.28 12.96
N SER A 501 7.89 20.33 11.81
CA SER A 501 7.35 19.12 11.18
C SER A 501 8.39 18.34 10.37
N TYR A 502 9.32 19.05 9.74
CA TYR A 502 10.34 18.42 8.92
C TYR A 502 11.69 18.26 9.62
N TYR A 503 11.99 19.12 10.56
CA TYR A 503 13.32 19.19 11.14
C TYR A 503 13.34 18.93 12.62
N GLY A 504 12.20 18.50 13.18
CA GLY A 504 12.09 18.13 14.59
C GLY A 504 12.75 19.19 15.48
N TYR A 505 13.32 18.82 16.49
CA TYR A 505 13.68 19.58 17.67
C TYR A 505 14.95 20.42 17.58
N ALA A 506 14.95 21.47 16.83
CA ALA A 506 16.03 22.45 16.88
C ALA A 506 15.73 23.57 17.89
N ASN A 507 15.34 23.22 19.12
CA ASN A 507 15.23 24.21 20.18
C ASN A 507 16.56 24.93 20.38
N VAL A 508 16.49 26.24 20.57
CA VAL A 508 17.65 27.06 20.97
C VAL A 508 17.71 27.06 22.47
N GLU A 509 18.74 26.45 23.03
CA GLU A 509 18.85 26.26 24.46
C GLU A 509 20.28 26.55 24.97
N TYR A 510 20.37 27.46 25.88
CA TYR A 510 21.55 27.71 26.68
C TYR A 510 21.13 27.82 28.15
N ARG A 511 21.57 26.88 28.95
CA ARG A 511 21.12 26.77 30.32
C ARG A 511 22.23 26.23 31.23
N ASP A 512 22.32 26.76 32.44
CA ASP A 512 23.36 26.37 33.42
C ASP A 512 24.78 26.41 32.80
N GLU A 513 25.04 27.41 31.94
CA GLU A 513 26.28 27.56 31.15
C GLU A 513 26.55 26.46 30.10
N ILE A 514 25.56 25.63 29.79
CA ILE A 514 25.61 24.59 28.71
C ILE A 514 24.85 25.08 27.49
N LEU A 515 25.51 25.12 26.34
CA LEU A 515 24.90 25.37 25.06
C LEU A 515 24.57 24.05 24.39
N HIS A 516 23.31 23.86 24.01
CA HIS A 516 22.91 22.79 23.11
C HIS A 516 23.12 23.19 21.65
N ILE A 517 24.10 22.60 21.02
CA ILE A 517 24.40 22.79 19.60
C ILE A 517 23.55 21.80 18.85
N ARG A 518 22.44 22.29 18.29
CA ARG A 518 21.45 21.46 17.60
C ARG A 518 21.32 21.83 16.15
N GLY A 519 20.93 20.86 15.36
CA GLY A 519 20.71 21.00 13.93
C GLY A 519 20.34 19.69 13.26
N LYS A 520 20.64 19.60 12.00
CA LYS A 520 20.34 18.42 11.18
C LYS A 520 21.56 17.95 10.41
N THR A 521 21.62 16.66 10.21
CA THR A 521 22.52 16.05 9.24
C THR A 521 21.73 15.31 8.19
N TYR A 522 22.33 15.14 7.05
CA TYR A 522 21.75 14.45 5.92
C TYR A 522 22.85 13.79 5.09
N ASP A 523 22.61 12.53 4.73
CA ASP A 523 23.40 11.83 3.71
C ASP A 523 22.55 11.73 2.44
N PRO A 524 23.02 12.17 1.26
CA PRO A 524 22.28 12.11 0.01
C PRO A 524 22.05 10.68 -0.51
N LYS A 525 22.55 9.68 0.15
CA LYS A 525 22.33 8.31 -0.26
C LYS A 525 21.07 7.73 0.39
N PRO A 526 20.20 7.18 -0.42
CA PRO A 526 18.91 6.71 0.06
C PRO A 526 18.95 5.30 0.67
N TYR A 527 19.99 4.92 1.35
CA TYR A 527 20.19 3.52 1.77
C TYR A 527 20.24 3.29 3.27
N GLY A 528 19.80 4.23 4.09
CA GLY A 528 19.78 4.03 5.51
C GLY A 528 21.18 3.87 6.15
N TYR A 529 22.13 4.69 5.78
CA TYR A 529 23.48 4.62 6.33
C TYR A 529 23.63 5.35 7.65
N THR A 530 24.54 4.87 8.44
CA THR A 530 25.00 5.58 9.63
C THR A 530 25.91 6.72 9.21
N THR A 531 25.66 7.91 9.75
CA THR A 531 26.47 9.09 9.52
C THR A 531 27.33 9.40 10.75
N ASN A 532 28.61 9.58 10.56
CA ASN A 532 29.48 10.13 11.60
C ASN A 532 29.35 11.64 11.62
N ILE A 533 29.02 12.18 12.78
CA ILE A 533 28.88 13.63 13.00
C ILE A 533 29.96 14.09 13.94
N SER A 534 30.71 15.11 13.53
CA SER A 534 31.73 15.74 14.35
C SER A 534 31.36 17.18 14.61
N VAL A 535 31.48 17.62 15.88
CA VAL A 535 31.40 19.03 16.29
C VAL A 535 32.66 19.39 17.03
N TRP A 536 33.28 20.49 16.66
CA TRP A 536 34.42 21.05 17.39
C TRP A 536 34.33 22.56 17.49
N ILE A 537 34.92 23.11 18.50
CA ILE A 537 34.88 24.56 18.79
C ILE A 537 36.31 25.10 18.98
N LYS A 538 36.60 26.20 18.34
CA LYS A 538 37.87 26.90 18.47
C LYS A 538 37.66 28.27 19.07
N ASN A 539 38.57 28.66 19.93
CA ASN A 539 38.66 30.03 20.42
C ASN A 539 39.29 30.97 19.34
N SER A 540 39.36 32.25 19.62
CA SER A 540 39.93 33.26 18.72
C SER A 540 41.42 33.05 18.37
N GLU A 541 42.14 32.25 19.18
CA GLU A 541 43.52 31.85 18.92
C GLU A 541 43.64 30.57 18.07
N GLY A 542 42.51 29.98 17.68
CA GLY A 542 42.46 28.77 16.90
C GLY A 542 42.65 27.47 17.70
N VAL A 543 42.68 27.58 19.05
CA VAL A 543 42.79 26.42 19.94
C VAL A 543 41.44 25.72 20.05
N ILE A 544 41.44 24.40 19.92
CA ILE A 544 40.25 23.59 20.13
C ILE A 544 39.92 23.56 21.62
N VAL A 545 38.75 24.02 22.01
CA VAL A 545 38.25 24.07 23.39
C VAL A 545 37.13 23.03 23.62
N PHE A 546 36.55 22.46 22.56
CA PHE A 546 35.57 21.39 22.60
C PHE A 546 35.72 20.57 21.35
N GLU A 547 35.55 19.25 21.47
CA GLU A 547 35.48 18.33 20.36
C GLU A 547 34.67 17.11 20.79
N ASP A 548 33.68 16.74 20.02
CA ASP A 548 32.91 15.49 20.17
C ASP A 548 32.56 14.92 18.81
N GLN A 549 32.46 13.60 18.75
CA GLN A 549 32.12 12.87 17.56
C GLN A 549 31.16 11.75 17.92
N ARG A 550 30.07 11.66 17.16
CA ARG A 550 29.06 10.61 17.34
C ARG A 550 28.82 9.89 16.06
N ASN A 551 28.61 8.61 16.19
CA ASN A 551 28.13 7.76 15.12
C ASN A 551 26.61 7.55 15.34
N HIS A 552 25.79 8.09 14.45
CA HIS A 552 24.35 8.01 14.55
C HIS A 552 23.80 7.04 13.51
N SER A 553 22.87 6.21 13.93
CA SER A 553 21.99 5.53 13.00
C SER A 553 21.08 6.56 12.37
N LEU A 554 20.77 6.37 11.10
CA LEU A 554 19.83 7.22 10.44
C LEU A 554 18.50 7.21 11.14
N MET A 555 18.04 8.38 11.44
CA MET A 555 16.66 8.55 11.83
C MET A 555 15.82 8.54 10.57
N TYR A 556 15.11 7.45 10.43
CA TYR A 556 14.10 7.40 9.47
C TYR A 556 13.13 8.46 9.81
N TYR A 557 13.13 9.46 9.01
CA TYR A 557 11.98 10.12 8.79
C TYR A 557 11.39 10.87 9.96
N GLU A 558 11.37 12.08 9.76
CA GLU A 558 10.47 13.00 10.41
C GLU A 558 9.42 13.51 9.43
N GLY A 559 9.10 12.75 8.42
CA GLY A 559 8.10 13.10 7.44
C GLY A 559 6.73 12.54 7.82
N GLU A 560 5.72 13.20 7.37
CA GLU A 560 4.32 12.76 7.49
C GLU A 560 4.00 11.56 6.61
N TRP A 561 4.99 10.94 5.92
CA TRP A 561 4.76 10.17 4.73
C TRP A 561 5.32 8.78 4.86
N ALA A 562 4.46 7.81 4.65
CA ALA A 562 4.78 6.39 4.74
C ALA A 562 5.40 5.83 3.46
N THR A 563 5.58 6.65 2.48
CA THR A 563 6.08 6.29 1.18
C THR A 563 7.35 7.01 0.90
N GLY A 564 7.81 7.01 -0.30
CA GLY A 564 8.95 7.75 -0.69
C GLY A 564 10.05 6.88 -1.23
N GLU A 565 11.23 7.41 -1.23
CA GLU A 565 12.38 6.81 -1.87
C GLU A 565 12.76 5.45 -1.30
N GLN A 566 12.46 5.23 -0.01
CA GLN A 566 12.70 3.96 0.65
C GLN A 566 11.94 2.79 0.01
N MET A 567 10.71 3.02 -0.47
CA MET A 567 9.94 1.98 -1.17
C MET A 567 10.56 1.53 -2.49
N LEU A 568 11.49 2.32 -3.02
CA LEU A 568 12.13 2.06 -4.31
C LEU A 568 13.49 1.41 -4.17
N HIS A 569 14.04 1.38 -2.95
CA HIS A 569 15.34 0.85 -2.69
C HIS A 569 15.31 -0.30 -1.75
N GLU A 570 16.42 -0.66 -1.25
CA GLU A 570 16.66 -1.68 -0.26
C GLU A 570 16.08 -3.07 -0.59
N ARG A 571 16.26 -3.98 0.32
CA ARG A 571 15.69 -5.31 0.27
C ARG A 571 14.19 -5.20 0.47
N ALA A 572 13.39 -5.50 -0.47
CA ALA A 572 11.93 -5.34 -0.52
C ALA A 572 11.43 -4.01 -1.11
N GLY A 573 12.29 -3.19 -1.70
CA GLY A 573 11.87 -2.09 -2.56
C GLY A 573 11.59 -2.54 -3.99
N ALA A 574 10.80 -1.76 -4.74
CA ALA A 574 10.40 -2.14 -6.09
C ALA A 574 11.59 -2.40 -7.04
N LEU A 575 12.64 -1.61 -6.94
CA LEU A 575 13.83 -1.78 -7.79
C LEU A 575 14.64 -3.04 -7.44
N TYR A 576 14.53 -3.52 -6.20
CA TYR A 576 15.24 -4.72 -5.76
C TYR A 576 14.76 -5.98 -6.49
N TYR A 577 13.47 -6.03 -6.80
CA TYR A 577 12.85 -7.20 -7.42
C TYR A 577 12.96 -7.25 -8.93
N MET A 578 13.34 -6.15 -9.59
CA MET A 578 13.37 -6.10 -11.05
C MET A 578 14.51 -6.93 -11.64
N PRO A 579 14.29 -7.57 -12.81
CA PRO A 579 15.33 -8.31 -13.52
C PRO A 579 16.55 -7.44 -13.85
N GLU A 580 17.73 -8.08 -13.93
CA GLU A 580 19.03 -7.40 -14.16
C GLU A 580 19.11 -6.66 -15.50
N ASP A 581 18.35 -7.06 -16.51
CA ASP A 581 18.29 -6.43 -17.82
C ASP A 581 17.41 -5.17 -17.87
N PHE A 582 16.69 -4.85 -16.79
CA PHE A 582 15.96 -3.61 -16.67
C PHE A 582 16.88 -2.46 -16.24
N THR A 583 16.79 -1.37 -16.98
CA THR A 583 17.39 -0.10 -16.57
C THR A 583 16.40 0.73 -15.76
N SER A 584 16.87 1.41 -14.72
CA SER A 584 16.02 2.29 -13.91
C SER A 584 16.31 3.76 -14.18
N GLU A 585 15.26 4.52 -14.40
CA GLU A 585 15.29 5.98 -14.37
C GLU A 585 14.66 6.49 -13.07
N ILE A 586 15.50 7.10 -12.25
CA ILE A 586 15.14 7.48 -10.90
C ILE A 586 14.83 8.97 -10.85
N LEU A 587 13.54 9.31 -10.69
CA LEU A 587 13.02 10.68 -10.55
C LEU A 587 12.67 10.92 -9.07
N TRP A 588 13.66 11.29 -8.29
CA TRP A 588 13.46 11.64 -6.90
C TRP A 588 13.58 13.13 -6.66
N THR A 589 12.91 13.61 -5.64
CA THR A 589 13.13 14.96 -5.15
C THR A 589 14.50 15.09 -4.51
N SER A 590 14.98 14.05 -3.83
CA SER A 590 16.28 14.03 -3.16
C SER A 590 17.47 14.02 -4.13
N ASN A 591 17.38 13.42 -5.28
CA ASN A 591 18.45 13.48 -6.29
C ASN A 591 18.28 14.63 -7.28
N GLY A 592 17.20 15.39 -7.13
CA GLY A 592 16.90 16.57 -7.92
C GLY A 592 16.48 16.36 -9.36
N LYS A 593 16.24 15.13 -9.76
CA LYS A 593 15.74 14.83 -11.10
C LYS A 593 14.24 15.03 -11.24
N TRP A 594 13.52 15.09 -10.12
CA TRP A 594 12.10 15.41 -10.12
C TRP A 594 11.84 16.76 -9.45
N THR A 595 11.47 17.75 -10.25
CA THR A 595 11.18 19.13 -9.84
C THR A 595 9.76 19.57 -10.20
N GLY A 596 9.04 18.74 -10.95
CA GLY A 596 7.67 18.99 -11.37
C GLY A 596 7.20 18.06 -12.47
N GLN A 597 5.97 18.28 -12.93
CA GLN A 597 5.31 17.41 -13.92
C GLN A 597 6.08 17.24 -15.23
N SER A 598 6.86 18.25 -15.62
CA SER A 598 7.60 18.20 -16.88
C SER A 598 8.62 17.07 -16.92
N ASP A 599 9.25 16.79 -15.77
CA ASP A 599 10.27 15.74 -15.68
C ASP A 599 9.63 14.36 -15.87
N VAL A 600 8.50 14.12 -15.21
CA VAL A 600 7.73 12.89 -15.35
C VAL A 600 7.22 12.71 -16.79
N ILE A 601 6.65 13.76 -17.39
CA ILE A 601 6.14 13.72 -18.76
C ILE A 601 7.28 13.44 -19.75
N ASN A 602 8.42 14.10 -19.60
CA ASN A 602 9.57 13.91 -20.48
C ASN A 602 10.10 12.47 -20.39
N SER A 603 10.25 11.96 -19.19
CA SER A 603 10.71 10.60 -18.95
C SER A 603 9.74 9.55 -19.54
N MET A 604 8.44 9.69 -19.30
CA MET A 604 7.41 8.80 -19.88
C MET A 604 7.35 8.88 -21.41
N ASN A 605 7.67 10.03 -22.02
CA ASN A 605 7.66 10.19 -23.47
C ASN A 605 8.73 9.36 -24.18
N GLU A 606 9.80 8.98 -23.51
CA GLU A 606 10.82 8.09 -24.05
C GLU A 606 10.33 6.64 -24.18
N GLY A 607 9.33 6.29 -23.37
CA GLY A 607 8.78 4.94 -23.24
C GLY A 607 9.47 4.17 -22.11
N SER A 608 8.71 3.27 -21.50
CA SER A 608 9.16 2.35 -20.45
C SER A 608 8.19 1.19 -20.31
N GLY A 609 8.64 0.06 -19.77
CA GLY A 609 7.77 -1.06 -19.42
C GLY A 609 6.94 -0.76 -18.19
N PHE A 610 7.57 -0.13 -17.20
CA PHE A 610 6.91 0.18 -15.93
C PHE A 610 7.15 1.64 -15.50
N VAL A 611 6.14 2.18 -14.81
CA VAL A 611 6.29 3.43 -14.04
C VAL A 611 5.72 3.17 -12.64
N PHE A 612 6.52 3.42 -11.62
CA PHE A 612 6.08 3.34 -10.24
C PHE A 612 6.04 4.72 -9.60
N PHE A 613 4.86 5.09 -9.12
CA PHE A 613 4.63 6.29 -8.35
C PHE A 613 4.47 5.93 -6.87
N SER A 614 5.39 6.36 -6.02
CA SER A 614 5.34 6.14 -4.57
C SER A 614 5.18 7.47 -3.84
N GLY A 615 3.95 7.81 -3.41
CA GLY A 615 3.63 9.10 -2.76
C GLY A 615 2.14 9.31 -2.57
N HIS A 616 1.65 10.51 -2.89
CA HIS A 616 0.29 10.94 -2.56
C HIS A 616 -0.59 11.08 -3.76
N GLY A 617 -1.83 10.69 -3.60
CA GLY A 617 -2.81 10.69 -4.65
C GLY A 617 -4.11 11.40 -4.34
N SER A 618 -4.79 11.76 -5.40
CA SER A 618 -6.18 12.18 -5.44
C SER A 618 -6.75 11.78 -6.80
N PRO A 619 -8.08 11.80 -7.00
CA PRO A 619 -8.64 11.52 -8.32
C PRO A 619 -8.10 12.40 -9.44
N ARG A 620 -7.51 13.53 -9.12
CA ARG A 620 -7.06 14.54 -10.07
C ARG A 620 -5.55 14.54 -10.31
N THR A 621 -4.77 14.24 -9.29
CA THR A 621 -3.32 14.44 -9.33
C THR A 621 -2.63 13.41 -8.44
N TRP A 622 -1.42 13.08 -8.86
CA TRP A 622 -0.45 12.43 -8.01
C TRP A 622 0.73 13.40 -7.78
N GLY A 623 1.27 13.36 -6.59
CA GLY A 623 2.40 14.20 -6.19
C GLY A 623 2.98 13.76 -4.86
N ASP A 624 3.99 14.46 -4.42
CA ASP A 624 4.66 14.21 -3.15
C ASP A 624 5.26 15.50 -2.59
N GLN A 625 6.14 15.41 -1.63
CA GLN A 625 6.82 16.56 -1.05
C GLN A 625 8.32 16.55 -1.30
N TYR A 626 8.92 17.69 -1.09
CA TYR A 626 10.38 17.82 -1.03
C TYR A 626 10.87 17.43 0.37
N PRO A 627 12.01 16.78 0.48
CA PRO A 627 12.49 16.26 1.74
C PRO A 627 12.98 17.31 2.76
N GLY A 628 13.00 18.57 2.40
CA GLY A 628 13.38 19.64 3.30
C GLY A 628 14.80 19.55 3.85
N ILE A 629 15.75 19.11 3.05
CA ILE A 629 17.15 18.90 3.44
C ILE A 629 17.84 20.21 3.82
N PRO A 630 18.61 20.29 4.90
CA PRO A 630 19.38 21.46 5.27
C PRO A 630 20.35 21.93 4.18
N GLY A 631 20.43 23.21 3.96
CA GLY A 631 21.41 23.89 3.10
C GLY A 631 20.94 24.17 1.70
N ASN A 632 20.51 23.20 0.94
CA ASN A 632 20.12 23.41 -0.46
C ASN A 632 18.89 22.59 -0.79
N ARG A 633 17.72 23.16 -0.62
CA ARG A 633 16.47 22.42 -0.76
C ARG A 633 15.29 23.27 -1.10
N ARG A 634 14.30 22.60 -1.57
CA ARG A 634 12.93 23.09 -1.57
C ARG A 634 12.16 22.49 -0.40
N ILE A 635 11.09 23.18 -0.02
CA ILE A 635 10.07 22.70 0.91
C ILE A 635 8.71 22.78 0.25
N GLY A 636 7.74 22.01 0.75
CA GLY A 636 6.38 21.95 0.20
C GLY A 636 6.21 20.85 -0.84
N SER A 637 5.01 20.78 -1.41
CA SER A 637 4.62 19.73 -2.33
C SER A 637 5.14 19.93 -3.75
N VAL A 638 5.38 18.82 -4.43
CA VAL A 638 5.71 18.73 -5.84
C VAL A 638 4.68 17.88 -6.55
N THR A 639 4.16 18.35 -7.68
CA THR A 639 3.23 17.58 -8.51
C THR A 639 4.01 16.70 -9.47
N GLY A 640 3.72 15.39 -9.43
CA GLY A 640 4.31 14.43 -10.37
C GLY A 640 3.54 14.38 -11.68
N LEU A 641 2.25 14.08 -11.61
CA LEU A 641 1.41 14.04 -12.81
C LEU A 641 -0.04 14.40 -12.43
N ALA A 642 -0.69 15.22 -13.24
CA ALA A 642 -2.08 15.58 -13.06
C ALA A 642 -2.88 15.36 -14.34
N ASN A 643 -4.13 14.91 -14.22
CA ASN A 643 -5.05 14.87 -15.34
C ASN A 643 -5.66 16.26 -15.61
N VAL A 644 -5.96 17.01 -14.54
CA VAL A 644 -6.49 18.37 -14.61
C VAL A 644 -5.65 19.30 -13.75
N ALA A 645 -5.22 20.43 -14.28
CA ALA A 645 -4.58 21.49 -13.53
C ALA A 645 -5.22 22.86 -13.86
N LEU A 646 -5.31 23.74 -12.87
CA LEU A 646 -5.79 25.11 -13.07
C LEU A 646 -4.75 26.01 -13.74
N SER A 647 -3.49 25.60 -13.71
CA SER A 647 -2.39 26.25 -14.43
C SER A 647 -2.22 25.67 -15.83
N SER A 648 -1.51 26.36 -16.70
CA SER A 648 -1.17 25.83 -18.03
C SER A 648 -0.07 24.76 -17.95
N PRO A 649 -0.21 23.61 -18.62
CA PRO A 649 -1.37 23.22 -19.44
C PRO A 649 -2.54 22.75 -18.60
N PHE A 650 -3.75 23.03 -19.02
CA PHE A 650 -4.97 22.67 -18.30
C PHE A 650 -5.15 21.13 -18.10
N PHE A 651 -4.71 20.35 -19.08
CA PHE A 651 -4.66 18.89 -19.04
C PHE A 651 -3.23 18.38 -19.25
N PRO A 652 -2.41 18.30 -18.19
CA PRO A 652 -1.01 17.93 -18.32
C PRO A 652 -0.76 16.54 -18.93
N MET A 653 -1.58 15.53 -18.59
CA MET A 653 -1.45 14.19 -19.16
C MET A 653 -1.57 14.16 -20.69
N ASN A 654 -2.30 15.12 -21.28
CA ASN A 654 -2.44 15.20 -22.75
C ASN A 654 -1.16 15.67 -23.45
N LYS A 655 -0.12 16.04 -22.71
CA LYS A 655 1.22 16.31 -23.25
C LYS A 655 2.09 15.07 -23.40
N LEU A 656 1.63 13.93 -22.94
CA LEU A 656 2.31 12.68 -23.20
C LEU A 656 2.36 12.44 -24.72
N THR A 657 3.49 11.92 -25.19
CA THR A 657 3.77 11.64 -26.61
C THR A 657 4.46 10.28 -26.78
N ASN A 658 4.28 9.38 -25.82
CA ASN A 658 4.95 8.08 -25.78
C ASN A 658 4.47 7.07 -26.84
N ASP A 659 3.55 7.45 -27.71
CA ASP A 659 3.10 6.79 -28.96
C ASP A 659 3.27 5.27 -28.99
N TYR A 660 2.33 4.57 -28.36
CA TYR A 660 2.28 3.10 -28.15
C TYR A 660 3.40 2.49 -27.29
N LYS A 661 4.36 3.25 -26.81
CA LYS A 661 5.30 2.79 -25.77
C LYS A 661 4.66 2.99 -24.40
N ASN A 662 3.58 2.26 -24.17
CA ASN A 662 2.70 2.46 -23.03
C ASN A 662 3.13 1.61 -21.83
N PRO A 663 3.56 2.21 -20.71
CA PRO A 663 3.94 1.47 -19.51
C PRO A 663 2.74 0.86 -18.79
N ILE A 664 3.01 -0.13 -17.98
CA ILE A 664 2.17 -0.53 -16.85
C ILE A 664 2.52 0.40 -15.70
N VAL A 665 1.52 1.08 -15.15
CA VAL A 665 1.71 2.08 -14.09
C VAL A 665 1.17 1.55 -12.77
N ILE A 666 2.05 1.43 -11.79
CA ILE A 666 1.68 1.12 -10.41
C ILE A 666 1.70 2.44 -9.64
N VAL A 667 0.61 2.75 -8.95
CA VAL A 667 0.49 4.01 -8.22
C VAL A 667 0.12 3.79 -6.76
N GLY A 668 1.07 4.04 -5.87
CA GLY A 668 0.84 4.20 -4.45
C GLY A 668 0.31 5.58 -4.14
N GLY A 669 -0.76 5.63 -3.36
CA GLY A 669 -1.44 6.88 -2.99
C GLY A 669 -2.95 6.73 -2.90
N CYS A 670 -3.59 7.75 -2.32
CA CYS A 670 -5.04 7.75 -2.12
C CYS A 670 -5.80 8.06 -3.41
N HIS A 671 -6.89 7.34 -3.69
CA HIS A 671 -7.91 7.69 -4.69
C HIS A 671 -7.42 7.91 -6.15
N ASN A 672 -6.21 7.57 -6.51
CA ASN A 672 -5.75 7.75 -7.89
C ASN A 672 -6.54 6.90 -8.88
N SER A 673 -7.02 5.74 -8.45
CA SER A 673 -7.88 4.86 -9.24
C SER A 673 -9.38 5.02 -8.95
N MET A 674 -9.77 6.08 -8.25
CA MET A 674 -11.18 6.43 -8.08
C MET A 674 -11.80 6.85 -9.42
N PHE A 675 -12.84 6.17 -9.86
CA PHE A 675 -13.45 6.37 -11.18
C PHE A 675 -14.97 6.59 -11.17
N ASN A 676 -15.55 6.75 -10.00
CA ASN A 676 -16.95 7.10 -9.81
C ASN A 676 -17.16 8.64 -9.74
N ILE A 677 -16.44 9.38 -10.56
CA ILE A 677 -16.43 10.83 -10.58
C ILE A 677 -16.86 11.40 -11.94
N THR A 678 -17.51 12.56 -11.90
CA THR A 678 -17.85 13.37 -13.08
C THR A 678 -17.71 14.84 -12.75
N LEU A 679 -17.68 15.70 -13.76
CA LEU A 679 -17.45 17.14 -13.59
C LEU A 679 -18.43 17.81 -12.63
N LEU A 680 -19.76 17.61 -12.85
CA LEU A 680 -20.77 18.28 -12.03
C LEU A 680 -20.94 17.63 -10.65
N THR A 681 -20.83 16.33 -10.55
CA THR A 681 -20.88 15.64 -9.27
C THR A 681 -19.78 16.15 -8.35
N THR A 682 -18.57 16.31 -8.88
CA THR A 682 -17.43 16.88 -8.16
C THR A 682 -17.71 18.31 -7.67
N LEU A 683 -18.36 19.14 -8.51
CA LEU A 683 -18.71 20.52 -8.15
C LEU A 683 -19.84 20.60 -7.12
N LEU A 684 -20.80 19.69 -7.20
CA LEU A 684 -22.03 19.72 -6.41
C LEU A 684 -21.96 18.83 -5.17
N ASP A 685 -20.93 18.01 -5.05
CA ASP A 685 -20.76 17.13 -3.93
C ASP A 685 -20.44 17.91 -2.66
N GLN A 686 -21.50 18.24 -1.92
CA GLN A 686 -21.38 18.90 -0.61
C GLN A 686 -21.06 17.96 0.54
N ARG A 687 -21.17 16.65 0.33
CA ARG A 687 -20.56 15.65 1.22
C ARG A 687 -19.06 15.58 0.99
N GLY A 688 -18.63 16.25 -0.02
CA GLY A 688 -17.48 16.17 -0.86
C GLY A 688 -16.16 16.40 -0.27
N THR A 689 -16.00 16.97 0.83
CA THR A 689 -14.68 17.05 1.44
C THR A 689 -14.17 15.68 1.90
N LYS A 690 -15.03 14.67 1.96
CA LYS A 690 -14.66 13.32 2.38
C LYS A 690 -14.88 12.27 1.30
N SER A 691 -15.76 12.50 0.33
CA SER A 691 -16.14 11.47 -0.63
C SER A 691 -15.57 11.66 -2.02
N THR A 692 -15.15 12.84 -2.41
CA THR A 692 -14.55 13.07 -3.73
C THR A 692 -13.07 13.40 -3.70
N TRP A 693 -12.53 13.78 -2.58
CA TRP A 693 -11.09 14.09 -2.39
C TRP A 693 -10.45 14.98 -3.47
N CYS A 694 -11.28 15.69 -4.21
CA CYS A 694 -10.81 16.58 -5.25
C CYS A 694 -10.62 18.02 -4.75
N TYR A 695 -10.75 18.23 -3.45
CA TYR A 695 -10.54 19.53 -2.80
C TYR A 695 -11.36 20.68 -3.43
N GLY A 696 -12.59 20.38 -3.83
CA GLY A 696 -13.47 21.35 -4.45
C GLY A 696 -13.09 21.78 -5.88
N ILE A 697 -12.13 21.10 -6.50
CA ILE A 697 -11.73 21.37 -7.87
C ILE A 697 -12.46 20.42 -8.81
N PRO A 698 -13.14 20.92 -9.85
CA PRO A 698 -13.81 20.09 -10.83
C PRO A 698 -12.87 19.06 -11.44
N THR A 699 -13.27 17.79 -11.41
CA THR A 699 -12.50 16.67 -11.93
C THR A 699 -13.39 15.85 -12.85
N PRO A 700 -13.29 16.08 -14.17
CA PRO A 700 -14.11 15.36 -15.14
C PRO A 700 -13.70 13.91 -15.33
N GLU A 701 -12.46 13.57 -14.99
CA GLU A 701 -11.84 12.27 -15.20
C GLU A 701 -11.03 11.85 -13.98
N GLY A 702 -11.03 10.56 -13.65
CA GLY A 702 -10.11 9.98 -12.68
C GLY A 702 -8.68 9.88 -13.23
N TRP A 703 -7.68 9.93 -12.36
CA TRP A 703 -6.27 9.96 -12.73
C TRP A 703 -5.86 8.69 -13.51
N SER A 704 -6.09 7.52 -12.92
CA SER A 704 -5.71 6.22 -13.52
C SER A 704 -6.55 5.89 -14.76
N GLU A 705 -7.87 6.10 -14.67
CA GLU A 705 -8.76 5.81 -15.80
C GLU A 705 -8.46 6.67 -17.02
N TRP A 706 -8.12 7.96 -16.83
CA TRP A 706 -7.75 8.84 -17.92
C TRP A 706 -6.44 8.42 -18.57
N LEU A 707 -5.42 8.14 -17.77
CA LEU A 707 -4.12 7.70 -18.25
C LEU A 707 -4.21 6.41 -19.09
N THR A 708 -5.10 5.50 -18.71
CA THR A 708 -5.34 4.24 -19.43
C THR A 708 -6.12 4.46 -20.73
N ARG A 709 -7.07 5.41 -20.77
CA ARG A 709 -7.95 5.64 -21.93
C ARG A 709 -7.38 6.59 -22.98
N LEU A 710 -6.30 7.32 -22.69
CA LEU A 710 -5.66 8.20 -23.67
C LEU A 710 -5.29 7.43 -24.94
N PRO A 711 -5.72 7.91 -26.14
CA PRO A 711 -5.48 7.19 -27.39
C PRO A 711 -3.99 7.22 -27.76
N LYS A 712 -3.40 6.05 -28.00
CA LYS A 712 -2.00 5.81 -28.36
C LYS A 712 -0.95 6.15 -27.27
N ILE A 713 -1.27 7.08 -26.38
CA ILE A 713 -0.38 7.58 -25.34
C ILE A 713 -0.84 7.15 -23.94
N GLY A 714 -0.10 7.55 -22.92
CA GLY A 714 -0.43 7.22 -21.54
C GLY A 714 0.03 5.82 -21.16
N ALA A 715 -0.78 5.07 -20.44
CA ALA A 715 -0.48 3.73 -19.95
C ALA A 715 -1.26 2.63 -20.69
N ILE A 716 -0.68 1.42 -20.76
CA ILE A 716 -1.43 0.23 -21.22
C ILE A 716 -2.34 -0.29 -20.10
N ALA A 717 -1.89 -0.17 -18.87
CA ALA A 717 -2.64 -0.50 -17.67
C ALA A 717 -2.23 0.40 -16.51
N THR A 718 -3.12 0.58 -15.54
CA THR A 718 -2.83 1.24 -14.27
C THR A 718 -3.37 0.42 -13.11
N ILE A 719 -2.61 0.33 -12.02
CA ILE A 719 -2.99 -0.38 -10.80
C ILE A 719 -2.84 0.59 -9.62
N GLY A 720 -3.86 0.71 -8.79
CA GLY A 720 -3.84 1.60 -7.62
C GLY A 720 -5.15 1.61 -6.85
N ASN A 721 -5.25 2.48 -5.85
CA ASN A 721 -6.37 2.51 -4.91
C ASN A 721 -7.57 3.32 -5.41
N THR A 722 -8.75 2.76 -5.28
CA THR A 722 -10.03 3.47 -5.48
C THR A 722 -10.43 4.30 -4.27
N GLY A 723 -9.91 3.98 -3.10
CA GLY A 723 -10.13 4.66 -1.84
C GLY A 723 -8.86 5.24 -1.23
N LEU A 724 -8.87 5.43 0.08
CA LEU A 724 -7.70 5.85 0.85
C LEU A 724 -6.59 4.80 0.76
N GLY A 725 -5.37 5.26 0.57
CA GLY A 725 -4.17 4.47 0.76
C GLY A 725 -3.66 4.60 2.19
N PHE A 726 -3.12 3.50 2.72
CA PHE A 726 -2.52 3.45 4.03
C PHE A 726 -1.04 3.14 3.90
N GLY A 727 -0.25 3.57 4.86
CA GLY A 727 1.17 3.30 4.89
C GLY A 727 1.67 2.98 6.29
N VAL A 728 2.85 2.43 6.33
CA VAL A 728 3.66 2.24 7.52
C VAL A 728 4.92 3.08 7.37
N LEU A 729 5.36 3.67 8.45
CA LEU A 729 6.46 4.61 8.42
C LEU A 729 7.82 3.94 8.60
N GLY A 730 8.86 4.63 8.12
CA GLY A 730 10.24 4.27 8.33
C GLY A 730 10.64 2.95 7.66
N GLU A 731 11.53 2.22 8.28
CA GLU A 731 12.09 0.97 7.78
C GLU A 731 11.07 -0.16 7.52
N TRP A 732 9.85 -0.01 8.06
CA TRP A 732 8.76 -0.98 7.89
C TRP A 732 7.86 -0.68 6.71
N CYS A 733 8.13 0.39 5.95
CA CYS A 733 7.22 0.88 4.90
C CYS A 733 6.92 -0.15 3.80
N THR A 734 7.88 -1.01 3.47
CA THR A 734 7.72 -2.06 2.45
C THR A 734 7.42 -3.45 2.99
N VAL A 735 7.53 -3.64 4.31
CA VAL A 735 7.35 -4.97 4.94
C VAL A 735 6.23 -5.01 5.97
N GLY A 736 5.71 -3.85 6.38
CA GLY A 736 4.66 -3.74 7.41
C GLY A 736 3.22 -3.85 6.87
N GLY A 737 3.03 -4.19 5.61
CA GLY A 737 1.72 -4.30 4.96
C GLY A 737 1.27 -3.00 4.26
N VAL A 738 0.00 -2.93 3.98
CA VAL A 738 -0.72 -1.84 3.31
C VAL A 738 -0.09 -1.43 1.96
N ASP A 739 -0.25 -0.19 1.50
CA ASP A 739 0.21 0.26 0.17
C ASP A 739 1.69 -0.02 -0.10
N GLY A 740 2.53 0.20 0.92
CA GLY A 740 3.97 0.01 0.77
C GLY A 740 4.35 -1.41 0.40
N TRP A 741 3.66 -2.39 0.95
CA TRP A 741 3.91 -3.80 0.66
C TRP A 741 3.24 -4.24 -0.65
N ILE A 742 1.93 -3.96 -0.84
CA ILE A 742 1.21 -4.49 -2.01
C ILE A 742 1.73 -3.92 -3.33
N THR A 743 2.20 -2.65 -3.33
CA THR A 743 2.77 -2.03 -4.52
C THR A 743 4.14 -2.61 -4.88
N THR A 744 4.98 -2.90 -3.90
CA THR A 744 6.29 -3.54 -4.14
C THR A 744 6.15 -5.02 -4.46
N GLU A 745 5.14 -5.68 -3.93
CA GLU A 745 4.82 -7.09 -4.23
C GLU A 745 4.48 -7.30 -5.71
N PHE A 746 3.90 -6.32 -6.40
CA PHE A 746 3.71 -6.40 -7.85
C PHE A 746 5.04 -6.66 -8.58
N PHE A 747 6.09 -5.96 -8.20
CA PHE A 747 7.41 -6.11 -8.80
C PHE A 747 8.09 -7.42 -8.37
N ASN A 748 7.82 -7.90 -7.16
CA ASN A 748 8.26 -9.21 -6.70
C ASN A 748 7.62 -10.32 -7.54
N GLN A 749 6.31 -10.28 -7.75
CA GLN A 749 5.60 -11.29 -8.52
C GLN A 749 6.04 -11.31 -10.01
N TYR A 750 6.25 -10.14 -10.59
CA TYR A 750 6.77 -10.06 -11.96
C TYR A 750 8.26 -10.42 -12.05
N GLY A 751 9.11 -9.74 -11.27
CA GLY A 751 10.55 -9.78 -11.49
C GLY A 751 11.26 -10.93 -10.80
N THR A 752 10.77 -11.41 -9.65
CA THR A 752 11.37 -12.52 -8.90
C THR A 752 10.63 -13.83 -9.14
N GLU A 753 9.30 -13.82 -9.01
CA GLU A 753 8.49 -15.03 -9.14
C GLU A 753 8.18 -15.39 -10.61
N GLY A 754 8.35 -14.43 -11.54
CA GLY A 754 8.32 -14.66 -12.98
C GLY A 754 6.91 -14.79 -13.58
N TYR A 755 5.90 -14.20 -12.96
CA TYR A 755 4.58 -14.11 -13.58
C TYR A 755 4.58 -13.10 -14.73
N GLU A 756 4.12 -13.52 -15.91
CA GLU A 756 4.16 -12.71 -17.13
C GLU A 756 2.79 -12.19 -17.56
N ILE A 757 1.70 -12.68 -16.98
CA ILE A 757 0.34 -12.23 -17.29
C ILE A 757 -0.13 -11.22 -16.26
N LEU A 758 -0.53 -10.05 -16.73
CA LEU A 758 -0.84 -8.89 -15.88
C LEU A 758 -1.89 -9.17 -14.79
N GLY A 759 -2.96 -9.87 -15.16
CA GLY A 759 -4.02 -10.22 -14.21
C GLY A 759 -3.59 -11.27 -13.19
N GLU A 760 -2.65 -12.15 -13.55
CA GLU A 760 -2.08 -13.13 -12.61
C GLU A 760 -1.17 -12.44 -11.59
N VAL A 761 -0.32 -11.51 -12.03
CA VAL A 761 0.49 -10.67 -11.13
C VAL A 761 -0.42 -9.92 -10.15
N HIS A 762 -1.45 -9.24 -10.66
CA HIS A 762 -2.38 -8.48 -9.83
C HIS A 762 -3.12 -9.36 -8.80
N LYS A 763 -3.65 -10.49 -9.26
CA LYS A 763 -4.32 -11.49 -8.42
C LYS A 763 -3.37 -11.99 -7.32
N GLN A 764 -2.14 -12.35 -7.69
CA GLN A 764 -1.17 -12.92 -6.76
C GLN A 764 -0.77 -11.93 -5.66
N CYS A 765 -0.68 -10.63 -5.99
CA CYS A 765 -0.46 -9.60 -4.96
C CYS A 765 -1.53 -9.60 -3.88
N ILE A 766 -2.80 -9.77 -4.26
CA ILE A 766 -3.93 -9.82 -3.32
C ILE A 766 -3.87 -11.11 -2.50
N THR A 767 -3.68 -12.26 -3.14
CA THR A 767 -3.56 -13.56 -2.46
C THR A 767 -2.43 -13.54 -1.44
N ASN A 768 -1.23 -13.11 -1.85
CA ASN A 768 -0.06 -13.06 -0.96
C ASN A 768 -0.22 -12.03 0.17
N TYR A 769 -0.93 -10.92 -0.10
CA TYR A 769 -1.24 -9.97 0.96
C TYR A 769 -2.08 -10.61 2.07
N ILE A 770 -3.15 -11.31 1.68
CA ILE A 770 -4.03 -11.98 2.63
C ILE A 770 -3.28 -13.09 3.36
N ASP A 771 -2.49 -13.89 2.65
CA ASP A 771 -1.65 -14.94 3.26
C ASP A 771 -0.65 -14.37 4.28
N THR A 772 -0.06 -13.20 4.00
CA THR A 772 0.96 -12.61 4.85
C THR A 772 0.39 -11.86 6.06
N PHE A 773 -0.60 -11.02 5.85
CA PHE A 773 -1.12 -10.11 6.87
C PHE A 773 -2.50 -10.52 7.41
N GLY A 774 -3.25 -11.31 6.67
CA GLY A 774 -4.63 -11.64 6.97
C GLY A 774 -5.58 -10.45 6.80
N LYS A 775 -6.75 -10.59 7.37
CA LYS A 775 -7.82 -9.59 7.37
C LYS A 775 -7.99 -9.02 8.79
N ARG A 776 -6.87 -8.58 9.40
CA ARG A 776 -6.80 -8.31 10.84
C ARG A 776 -7.45 -6.99 11.22
N ASP A 777 -7.35 -6.00 10.35
CA ASP A 777 -8.02 -4.72 10.55
C ASP A 777 -8.63 -4.17 9.27
N SER A 778 -9.36 -3.06 9.39
CA SER A 778 -10.04 -2.45 8.27
C SER A 778 -9.10 -1.87 7.21
N SER A 779 -7.86 -1.55 7.55
CA SER A 779 -6.88 -1.07 6.57
C SER A 779 -6.35 -2.20 5.69
N ASP A 780 -6.19 -3.42 6.24
CA ASP A 780 -5.86 -4.61 5.44
C ASP A 780 -6.96 -4.90 4.42
N ILE A 781 -8.21 -4.94 4.89
CA ILE A 781 -9.36 -5.20 4.04
C ILE A 781 -9.50 -4.13 2.96
N GLN A 782 -9.38 -2.85 3.31
CA GLN A 782 -9.48 -1.75 2.35
C GLN A 782 -8.34 -1.78 1.33
N THR A 783 -7.13 -2.14 1.74
CA THR A 783 -5.98 -2.25 0.84
C THR A 783 -6.28 -3.22 -0.29
N VAL A 784 -6.71 -4.44 0.00
CA VAL A 784 -7.00 -5.44 -1.04
C VAL A 784 -8.27 -5.11 -1.84
N GLN A 785 -9.31 -4.61 -1.20
CA GLN A 785 -10.55 -4.24 -1.89
C GLN A 785 -10.40 -3.01 -2.78
N GLY A 786 -9.56 -2.06 -2.39
CA GLY A 786 -9.29 -0.85 -3.17
C GLY A 786 -8.30 -1.05 -4.31
N TRP A 787 -7.53 -2.13 -4.31
CA TRP A 787 -6.47 -2.42 -5.28
C TRP A 787 -7.06 -2.91 -6.60
N ILE A 788 -7.22 -1.98 -7.58
CA ILE A 788 -7.91 -2.24 -8.84
C ILE A 788 -6.95 -2.24 -10.03
N LEU A 789 -7.19 -3.13 -10.99
CA LEU A 789 -6.51 -3.16 -12.28
C LEU A 789 -7.38 -2.51 -13.37
N PHE A 790 -6.97 -1.34 -13.86
CA PHE A 790 -7.46 -0.81 -15.14
C PHE A 790 -6.57 -1.30 -16.27
N GLY A 791 -6.99 -2.36 -16.92
CA GLY A 791 -6.25 -3.02 -17.99
C GLY A 791 -6.89 -4.34 -18.38
N ASP A 792 -6.32 -4.98 -19.39
CA ASP A 792 -6.70 -6.33 -19.81
C ASP A 792 -6.00 -7.37 -18.90
N PRO A 793 -6.73 -8.20 -18.14
CA PRO A 793 -6.11 -9.15 -17.22
C PRO A 793 -5.35 -10.29 -17.95
N SER A 794 -5.62 -10.50 -19.23
CA SER A 794 -4.92 -11.51 -20.04
C SER A 794 -3.73 -10.95 -20.82
N LEU A 795 -3.34 -9.69 -20.55
CA LEU A 795 -2.22 -9.03 -21.23
C LEU A 795 -0.90 -9.71 -20.91
N MET A 796 -0.15 -10.10 -21.93
CA MET A 796 1.24 -10.53 -21.79
C MET A 796 2.12 -9.29 -21.52
N ILE A 797 2.77 -9.27 -20.38
CA ILE A 797 3.69 -8.19 -20.00
C ILE A 797 4.93 -8.27 -20.89
N GLY A 798 5.24 -7.18 -21.60
CA GLY A 798 6.33 -7.17 -22.58
C GLY A 798 5.93 -7.64 -23.98
N GLY A 799 4.66 -8.02 -24.16
CA GLY A 799 4.14 -8.50 -25.46
C GLY A 799 4.53 -9.96 -25.76
N TYR A 800 4.12 -10.43 -26.91
CA TYR A 800 4.47 -11.78 -27.37
C TYR A 800 5.70 -11.71 -28.28
N ASP A 801 6.60 -12.68 -28.13
CA ASP A 801 7.74 -12.85 -29.05
C ASP A 801 7.22 -13.07 -30.47
N THR A 802 7.49 -12.15 -31.36
CA THR A 802 7.09 -12.22 -32.78
C THR A 802 8.13 -12.94 -33.65
N ASN A 803 8.92 -13.87 -33.08
CA ASN A 803 9.90 -14.66 -33.81
C ASN A 803 9.29 -15.81 -34.63
#